data_2c764e36cd4ab7404d3db0ff3b5f9b63
#
_entry.id   2c764e36cd4ab7404d3db0ff3b5f9b63
#
_cell.length_a   1.000
_cell.length_b   1.000
_cell.length_c   1.000
_cell.angle_alpha   90.00
_cell.angle_beta   90.00
_cell.angle_gamma   90.00
#
_symmetry.space_group_name_H-M   'P 1'
#
loop_
_entity.id
_entity.type
_entity.pdbx_description
1 polymer ?
#
loop_
_entity_poly.entity_id
_entity_poly.type
_entity_poly.pdbx_seq_one_letter_code
_entity_poly.pdbx_strand_id
1 'polypeptide(L)'
;MRKLKALLTLCFGLLCISTIQGQTNGGPNNAELNGDYAFTFSGISGNGTISSVFGAVGRFTADGAGNVTNGELVNNTVGTGTTSAQSFTGTYSIGADNRGVMTLNFSGSSAKLAFAMMADGNAQFIEFDASGGAGTIGSGTMEKADTTAYSTAKITGDYAFGAAGFDNVNNRAAMAGRFTSNGTGTLTNAAGDVNAYGNEYSMTFTAANYTVSNTATGRGTMHLAFTFGGTPDSMNFVFYIVNSGKLFVMESDTVTSTTPLLNGALVKQQIPAGGFSNASLNSNMVIYLTGFTRCTNGSSVPKAGAGLLTANGSGALSLTWDEGYCGAPSSFTDAAGTYSVATNGRTSITIGGSILVAYLVSLNQAFFFDFDSNVLFGFGEPQAAGPFNNSTLKGTYAGYATNPVDFGVSVFSGEFSANGASPTGSLTGTEDIGTPSGPNPDVAFNSTYSISPSPTNGRGTVTIISGNGGTAVIYMISPSKFVAVSPNDPNPAVLLFESSSVPASVSLSSLALNPTSVTGGNSSTGTVTLSGAAPSGGAQVTLSSSNTAVARVPSSVTVAAGATSATFMVSSSAVAASTTVTISATYSGATRSASLTVTPASPPPPTLSSLSLNPASVTGGNSSTGTVTLSGAAPSGGTQVTLSSSNTTAARVPSSVTVAAGASSTTFTVSTSAVAASTTVTISATYSGVTKSALLTVTPVPPPLPTLSSLTLDPSSVIGGMQSSTGTVTLTGPAPAGGATIMLSSSNGAARVPSSVIVPAGASGATFTVNTSAVFVSTSATISATYNGTTRTATLAILL
;
A
#
# COMPACT_ATOMS: atom_id res chain seq x y z
N MET A 1 0.17 71.56 -17.66
CA MET A 1 -0.98 70.69 -17.98
C MET A 1 -1.57 70.97 -19.41
N ARG A 2 -0.82 71.48 -20.40
CA ARG A 2 -1.30 71.56 -21.78
C ARG A 2 -0.31 71.00 -22.81
N LYS A 3 0.81 70.34 -22.39
CA LYS A 3 1.79 69.69 -23.27
C LYS A 3 1.84 68.18 -23.12
N LEU A 4 1.01 67.57 -22.25
CA LEU A 4 0.94 66.10 -22.08
C LEU A 4 -0.25 65.50 -22.88
N LYS A 5 -1.15 66.36 -23.44
CA LYS A 5 -2.26 65.85 -24.28
C LYS A 5 -1.92 65.74 -25.77
N ALA A 6 -0.79 66.23 -26.20
CA ALA A 6 -0.37 66.18 -27.63
C ALA A 6 0.56 65.02 -27.97
N LEU A 7 1.03 64.24 -26.97
CA LEU A 7 1.87 63.07 -27.20
C LEU A 7 1.14 61.72 -27.14
N LEU A 8 -0.11 61.76 -26.63
CA LEU A 8 -1.00 60.59 -26.58
C LEU A 8 -1.89 60.43 -27.82
N THR A 9 -1.83 61.37 -28.78
CA THR A 9 -2.70 61.35 -29.99
C THR A 9 -1.93 60.96 -31.27
N LEU A 10 -0.64 60.64 -31.16
CA LEU A 10 0.16 60.25 -32.32
C LEU A 10 0.73 58.84 -32.29
N CYS A 11 0.39 58.05 -31.27
CA CYS A 11 0.71 56.59 -31.23
C CYS A 11 -0.54 55.72 -31.42
N PHE A 12 -1.70 56.31 -31.73
CA PHE A 12 -2.94 55.54 -32.01
C PHE A 12 -3.23 55.34 -33.50
N GLY A 13 -2.19 55.43 -34.34
CA GLY A 13 -2.37 55.33 -35.77
C GLY A 13 -1.45 54.32 -36.47
N LEU A 14 -1.19 53.16 -35.92
CA LEU A 14 -0.83 51.97 -36.70
C LEU A 14 -0.64 50.75 -35.76
N LEU A 15 -1.50 49.79 -35.98
CA LEU A 15 -1.50 48.39 -35.49
C LEU A 15 -1.53 48.16 -33.97
N CYS A 16 -2.64 47.89 -33.47
CA CYS A 16 -3.13 46.50 -33.34
C CYS A 16 -4.64 46.62 -33.20
N ILE A 17 -5.36 46.43 -34.27
CA ILE A 17 -6.63 45.72 -34.17
C ILE A 17 -6.24 44.28 -33.77
N SER A 18 -5.81 44.05 -32.54
CA SER A 18 -6.12 42.81 -31.88
C SER A 18 -7.64 42.88 -31.76
N THR A 19 -8.30 42.32 -32.75
CA THR A 19 -9.66 41.89 -32.60
C THR A 19 -9.74 41.31 -31.17
N ILE A 20 -10.55 41.97 -30.32
CA ILE A 20 -11.23 41.20 -29.29
C ILE A 20 -11.95 40.16 -30.11
N GLN A 21 -11.29 39.04 -30.36
CA GLN A 21 -11.99 37.83 -30.76
C GLN A 21 -12.85 37.55 -29.57
N GLY A 22 -14.13 37.92 -29.68
CA GLY A 22 -15.15 37.28 -28.92
C GLY A 22 -14.86 35.78 -29.13
N GLN A 23 -14.35 35.12 -28.10
CA GLN A 23 -14.06 33.70 -28.18
C GLN A 23 -15.37 33.05 -28.58
N THR A 24 -15.42 32.55 -29.80
CA THR A 24 -16.58 31.82 -30.30
C THR A 24 -16.71 30.56 -29.45
N ASN A 25 -17.92 30.09 -29.19
CA ASN A 25 -18.17 28.78 -28.58
C ASN A 25 -17.28 27.75 -29.26
N GLY A 26 -16.20 27.29 -28.60
CA GLY A 26 -15.22 26.40 -29.22
C GLY A 26 -13.77 26.63 -28.81
N GLY A 27 -13.47 27.08 -27.60
CA GLY A 27 -12.12 27.16 -27.10
C GLY A 27 -11.44 25.78 -27.03
N PRO A 28 -10.12 25.69 -27.24
CA PRO A 28 -9.40 24.43 -27.36
C PRO A 28 -9.50 23.55 -26.13
N ASN A 29 -9.73 24.12 -24.94
CA ASN A 29 -9.78 23.41 -23.68
C ASN A 29 -11.20 23.36 -23.06
N ASN A 30 -12.25 23.65 -23.82
CA ASN A 30 -13.62 23.65 -23.29
C ASN A 30 -14.01 22.33 -22.60
N ALA A 31 -13.44 21.21 -23.03
CA ALA A 31 -13.70 19.89 -22.45
C ALA A 31 -13.27 19.76 -20.97
N GLU A 32 -12.42 20.66 -20.47
CA GLU A 32 -11.99 20.65 -19.07
C GLU A 32 -13.11 21.07 -18.11
N LEU A 33 -14.02 21.99 -18.55
CA LEU A 33 -15.20 22.35 -17.82
C LEU A 33 -16.38 21.51 -18.33
N ASN A 34 -16.59 20.35 -17.74
CA ASN A 34 -17.61 19.39 -18.14
C ASN A 34 -18.25 18.69 -16.93
N GLY A 35 -19.57 18.70 -16.86
CA GLY A 35 -20.39 18.11 -15.81
C GLY A 35 -21.11 19.14 -14.96
N ASP A 36 -21.57 18.71 -13.80
CA ASP A 36 -22.26 19.56 -12.85
C ASP A 36 -21.27 20.27 -11.93
N TYR A 37 -21.55 21.53 -11.62
CA TYR A 37 -20.75 22.37 -10.74
C TYR A 37 -21.63 23.07 -9.72
N ALA A 38 -21.16 23.13 -8.48
CA ALA A 38 -21.68 24.05 -7.47
C ALA A 38 -20.71 25.20 -7.29
N PHE A 39 -21.20 26.39 -6.98
CA PHE A 39 -20.36 27.58 -6.79
C PHE A 39 -20.83 28.46 -5.63
N THR A 40 -19.87 29.22 -5.12
CA THR A 40 -20.11 30.34 -4.19
C THR A 40 -19.43 31.59 -4.72
N PHE A 41 -20.01 32.75 -4.46
CA PHE A 41 -19.51 34.04 -4.88
C PHE A 41 -19.71 35.08 -3.80
N SER A 42 -18.74 35.94 -3.58
CA SER A 42 -18.83 37.10 -2.71
C SER A 42 -18.35 38.36 -3.44
N GLY A 43 -19.07 39.45 -3.29
CA GLY A 43 -18.74 40.67 -3.99
C GLY A 43 -19.26 41.91 -3.31
N ILE A 44 -18.83 43.01 -3.89
CA ILE A 44 -19.23 44.38 -3.49
C ILE A 44 -19.57 45.19 -4.73
N SER A 45 -20.51 46.08 -4.59
CA SER A 45 -20.85 47.03 -5.65
C SER A 45 -20.64 48.49 -5.19
N GLY A 46 -20.14 49.34 -6.07
CA GLY A 46 -19.97 50.79 -5.83
C GLY A 46 -18.78 51.44 -6.52
N ASN A 47 -18.82 52.73 -6.70
CA ASN A 47 -17.82 53.59 -7.29
C ASN A 47 -16.81 54.12 -6.25
N GLY A 48 -16.08 53.27 -5.58
CA GLY A 48 -15.05 53.68 -4.59
C GLY A 48 -15.60 53.99 -3.19
N THR A 49 -16.91 53.92 -3.00
CA THR A 49 -17.59 53.83 -1.69
C THR A 49 -18.49 52.63 -1.76
N ILE A 50 -18.56 51.81 -0.72
CA ILE A 50 -19.47 50.66 -0.69
C ILE A 50 -20.88 51.17 -0.86
N SER A 51 -21.54 50.70 -1.87
CA SER A 51 -22.98 50.90 -1.97
C SER A 51 -23.74 49.64 -1.52
N SER A 52 -23.22 48.48 -1.76
CA SER A 52 -23.79 47.24 -1.20
C SER A 52 -22.82 46.02 -1.25
N VAL A 53 -22.96 45.16 -0.28
CA VAL A 53 -22.35 43.82 -0.26
C VAL A 53 -23.34 42.83 -0.87
N PHE A 54 -22.88 41.88 -1.65
CA PHE A 54 -23.71 40.79 -2.15
C PHE A 54 -22.98 39.44 -2.13
N GLY A 55 -23.75 38.39 -2.02
CA GLY A 55 -23.29 37.00 -2.10
C GLY A 55 -24.19 36.18 -2.98
N ALA A 56 -23.67 35.12 -3.54
CA ALA A 56 -24.44 34.16 -4.28
C ALA A 56 -23.94 32.74 -4.04
N VAL A 57 -24.84 31.78 -4.02
CA VAL A 57 -24.57 30.37 -4.11
C VAL A 57 -25.45 29.75 -5.19
N GLY A 58 -24.92 28.77 -5.91
CA GLY A 58 -25.64 28.19 -7.02
C GLY A 58 -25.00 26.95 -7.62
N ARG A 59 -25.56 26.54 -8.73
CA ARG A 59 -25.07 25.41 -9.53
C ARG A 59 -25.34 25.63 -11.02
N PHE A 60 -24.61 24.87 -11.86
CA PHE A 60 -24.88 24.77 -13.29
C PHE A 60 -24.34 23.46 -13.85
N THR A 61 -24.72 23.14 -15.09
CA THR A 61 -24.14 22.05 -15.88
C THR A 61 -23.39 22.64 -17.07
N ALA A 62 -22.12 22.29 -17.23
CA ALA A 62 -21.30 22.57 -18.40
C ALA A 62 -21.23 21.33 -19.31
N ASP A 63 -21.33 21.51 -20.62
CA ASP A 63 -21.41 20.39 -21.58
C ASP A 63 -20.05 19.96 -22.18
N GLY A 64 -18.96 20.60 -21.77
CA GLY A 64 -17.63 20.37 -22.37
C GLY A 64 -17.46 20.96 -23.78
N ALA A 65 -18.50 21.54 -24.36
CA ALA A 65 -18.51 22.12 -25.70
C ALA A 65 -18.69 23.64 -25.73
N GLY A 66 -18.85 24.26 -24.56
CA GLY A 66 -18.96 25.71 -24.42
C GLY A 66 -20.33 26.21 -23.98
N ASN A 67 -21.25 25.33 -23.59
CA ASN A 67 -22.56 25.74 -23.13
C ASN A 67 -22.77 25.47 -21.65
N VAL A 68 -23.47 26.37 -20.99
CA VAL A 68 -23.96 26.28 -19.61
C VAL A 68 -25.47 26.10 -19.63
N THR A 69 -25.93 25.06 -18.97
CA THR A 69 -27.36 24.70 -18.88
C THR A 69 -27.72 24.41 -17.42
N ASN A 70 -29.02 24.30 -17.16
CA ASN A 70 -29.57 23.97 -15.83
C ASN A 70 -29.02 24.84 -14.69
N GLY A 71 -28.65 26.08 -14.99
CA GLY A 71 -28.14 27.04 -14.02
C GLY A 71 -29.24 27.46 -13.03
N GLU A 72 -28.91 27.45 -11.75
CA GLU A 72 -29.72 27.98 -10.67
C GLU A 72 -28.85 28.69 -9.65
N LEU A 73 -29.20 29.87 -9.23
CA LEU A 73 -28.56 30.56 -8.11
C LEU A 73 -29.55 31.25 -7.20
N VAL A 74 -29.12 31.46 -5.97
CA VAL A 74 -29.74 32.34 -5.00
C VAL A 74 -28.69 33.38 -4.63
N ASN A 75 -29.08 34.65 -4.66
CA ASN A 75 -28.24 35.75 -4.19
C ASN A 75 -28.87 36.48 -3.04
N ASN A 76 -28.06 37.11 -2.21
CA ASN A 76 -28.46 38.01 -1.16
C ASN A 76 -27.70 39.33 -1.32
N THR A 77 -28.37 40.42 -1.21
CA THR A 77 -27.80 41.75 -1.41
C THR A 77 -28.32 42.71 -0.35
N VAL A 78 -27.47 43.53 0.18
CA VAL A 78 -27.87 44.58 1.14
C VAL A 78 -28.99 45.46 0.54
N GLY A 79 -30.02 45.63 1.30
CA GLY A 79 -31.18 46.46 0.94
C GLY A 79 -32.25 45.77 0.11
N THR A 80 -31.96 44.70 -0.59
CA THR A 80 -32.94 43.91 -1.35
C THR A 80 -33.24 42.54 -0.76
N GLY A 81 -32.35 42.06 0.13
CA GLY A 81 -32.51 40.75 0.75
C GLY A 81 -32.27 39.60 -0.21
N THR A 82 -32.59 38.39 0.28
CA THR A 82 -32.40 37.15 -0.50
C THR A 82 -33.43 37.06 -1.62
N THR A 83 -32.97 36.79 -2.84
CA THR A 83 -33.84 36.52 -3.98
C THR A 83 -34.40 35.10 -3.94
N SER A 84 -35.53 34.87 -4.60
CA SER A 84 -35.90 33.52 -4.98
C SER A 84 -34.86 32.92 -5.94
N ALA A 85 -34.78 31.57 -6.00
CA ALA A 85 -33.90 30.90 -6.94
C ALA A 85 -34.14 31.40 -8.38
N GLN A 86 -33.07 31.85 -9.02
CA GLN A 86 -33.05 32.36 -10.39
C GLN A 86 -32.42 31.31 -11.31
N SER A 87 -33.13 30.97 -12.38
CA SER A 87 -32.57 30.09 -13.41
C SER A 87 -31.74 30.89 -14.41
N PHE A 88 -30.69 30.28 -14.90
CA PHE A 88 -29.85 30.85 -15.98
C PHE A 88 -29.34 29.79 -16.94
N THR A 89 -28.95 30.25 -18.12
CA THR A 89 -28.15 29.52 -19.10
C THR A 89 -26.91 30.33 -19.43
N GLY A 90 -26.01 29.82 -20.22
CA GLY A 90 -24.84 30.61 -20.59
C GLY A 90 -23.98 29.94 -21.63
N THR A 91 -22.88 30.59 -21.91
CA THR A 91 -21.80 30.05 -22.76
C THR A 91 -20.48 30.31 -22.11
N TYR A 92 -19.47 29.46 -22.42
CA TYR A 92 -18.10 29.65 -21.97
C TYR A 92 -17.10 29.28 -23.06
N SER A 93 -15.88 29.78 -22.93
CA SER A 93 -14.78 29.42 -23.77
C SER A 93 -13.49 29.40 -22.93
N ILE A 94 -12.67 28.36 -23.07
CA ILE A 94 -11.40 28.18 -22.35
C ILE A 94 -10.27 28.20 -23.36
N GLY A 95 -9.32 29.10 -23.17
CA GLY A 95 -8.10 29.25 -23.98
C GLY A 95 -7.13 28.09 -23.78
N ALA A 96 -6.07 28.07 -24.59
CA ALA A 96 -4.99 27.07 -24.46
C ALA A 96 -4.17 27.23 -23.17
N ASP A 97 -4.31 28.36 -22.50
CA ASP A 97 -3.70 28.70 -21.23
C ASP A 97 -4.61 28.39 -20.02
N ASN A 98 -5.70 27.63 -20.20
CA ASN A 98 -6.68 27.25 -19.18
C ASN A 98 -7.44 28.43 -18.52
N ARG A 99 -7.26 29.64 -19.01
CA ARG A 99 -8.14 30.75 -18.66
C ARG A 99 -9.40 30.71 -19.50
N GLY A 100 -10.50 31.08 -18.89
CA GLY A 100 -11.81 31.06 -19.55
C GLY A 100 -12.63 32.29 -19.28
N VAL A 101 -13.57 32.50 -20.15
CA VAL A 101 -14.63 33.52 -19.99
C VAL A 101 -15.99 32.79 -20.06
N MET A 102 -16.87 33.11 -19.14
CA MET A 102 -18.23 32.58 -19.07
C MET A 102 -19.25 33.75 -19.09
N THR A 103 -20.28 33.64 -19.89
CA THR A 103 -21.40 34.57 -19.88
C THR A 103 -22.63 33.83 -19.37
N LEU A 104 -23.21 34.30 -18.27
CA LEU A 104 -24.43 33.79 -17.69
C LEU A 104 -25.60 34.67 -18.13
N ASN A 105 -26.68 34.08 -18.63
CA ASN A 105 -27.84 34.77 -19.13
C ASN A 105 -29.04 34.51 -18.20
N PHE A 106 -29.51 35.55 -17.56
CA PHE A 106 -30.72 35.57 -16.72
C PHE A 106 -31.89 36.15 -17.49
N SER A 107 -33.09 36.12 -16.90
CA SER A 107 -34.25 36.81 -17.47
C SER A 107 -34.06 38.33 -17.35
N GLY A 108 -33.63 39.00 -18.45
CA GLY A 108 -33.49 40.45 -18.53
C GLY A 108 -32.10 41.01 -18.17
N SER A 109 -31.11 40.16 -17.86
CA SER A 109 -29.75 40.60 -17.58
C SER A 109 -28.73 39.48 -17.93
N SER A 110 -27.45 39.86 -17.99
CA SER A 110 -26.34 38.91 -18.09
C SER A 110 -25.23 39.27 -17.13
N ALA A 111 -24.45 38.31 -16.72
CA ALA A 111 -23.21 38.48 -15.99
C ALA A 111 -22.04 37.82 -16.75
N LYS A 112 -20.89 38.43 -16.74
CA LYS A 112 -19.68 37.91 -17.37
C LYS A 112 -18.64 37.61 -16.29
N LEU A 113 -18.06 36.41 -16.35
CA LEU A 113 -17.06 35.92 -15.42
C LEU A 113 -15.79 35.61 -16.17
N ALA A 114 -14.63 35.92 -15.58
CA ALA A 114 -13.35 35.35 -16.00
C ALA A 114 -12.91 34.31 -14.98
N PHE A 115 -12.29 33.24 -15.43
CA PHE A 115 -11.89 32.15 -14.53
C PHE A 115 -10.61 31.47 -15.00
N ALA A 116 -9.94 30.79 -14.07
CA ALA A 116 -8.80 29.93 -14.36
C ALA A 116 -9.09 28.51 -13.84
N MET A 117 -8.89 27.52 -14.70
CA MET A 117 -9.09 26.11 -14.38
C MET A 117 -7.95 25.57 -13.54
N MET A 118 -8.27 24.82 -12.52
CA MET A 118 -7.33 24.04 -11.71
C MET A 118 -7.24 22.60 -12.21
N ALA A 119 -6.14 21.93 -11.89
CA ALA A 119 -5.87 20.55 -12.34
C ALA A 119 -6.90 19.50 -11.88
N ASP A 120 -7.65 19.79 -10.82
CA ASP A 120 -8.70 18.91 -10.30
C ASP A 120 -10.06 19.11 -11.02
N GLY A 121 -10.10 19.98 -12.01
CA GLY A 121 -11.31 20.32 -12.77
C GLY A 121 -12.22 21.34 -12.10
N ASN A 122 -11.81 21.89 -10.96
CA ASN A 122 -12.45 23.04 -10.32
C ASN A 122 -11.93 24.34 -10.94
N ALA A 123 -12.53 25.48 -10.62
CA ALA A 123 -12.04 26.77 -11.06
C ALA A 123 -12.33 27.87 -10.04
N GLN A 124 -11.48 28.87 -10.10
CA GLN A 124 -11.68 30.14 -9.42
C GLN A 124 -12.10 31.19 -10.44
N PHE A 125 -13.06 32.02 -10.08
CA PHE A 125 -13.60 33.00 -11.00
C PHE A 125 -13.76 34.38 -10.36
N ILE A 126 -13.72 35.40 -11.19
CA ILE A 126 -13.99 36.79 -10.84
C ILE A 126 -15.14 37.31 -11.70
N GLU A 127 -15.87 38.29 -11.19
CA GLU A 127 -16.76 39.04 -12.03
C GLU A 127 -15.98 39.92 -13.00
N PHE A 128 -16.41 39.93 -14.26
CA PHE A 128 -15.63 40.51 -15.37
C PHE A 128 -16.54 41.30 -16.32
N ASP A 129 -17.54 42.03 -15.76
CA ASP A 129 -18.45 42.86 -16.54
C ASP A 129 -17.94 44.27 -16.74
N ALA A 130 -18.09 44.78 -17.96
CA ALA A 130 -17.90 46.19 -18.27
C ALA A 130 -19.11 47.04 -17.88
N SER A 131 -19.49 47.03 -16.60
CA SER A 131 -20.60 47.85 -16.16
C SER A 131 -20.19 49.30 -15.97
N GLY A 132 -20.70 50.17 -16.80
CA GLY A 132 -20.39 51.62 -16.76
C GLY A 132 -20.74 52.27 -15.41
N GLY A 133 -19.75 52.34 -14.54
CA GLY A 133 -19.74 53.19 -13.36
C GLY A 133 -20.48 52.75 -12.10
N ALA A 134 -21.12 51.58 -12.09
CA ALA A 134 -21.72 50.95 -10.91
C ALA A 134 -21.31 49.47 -10.83
N GLY A 135 -20.04 49.18 -11.15
CA GLY A 135 -19.53 47.80 -11.25
C GLY A 135 -19.55 47.04 -9.96
N THR A 136 -19.82 45.77 -10.08
CA THR A 136 -19.65 44.80 -9.02
C THR A 136 -18.23 44.23 -9.13
N ILE A 137 -17.59 44.06 -8.01
CA ILE A 137 -16.28 43.37 -7.92
C ILE A 137 -16.48 42.20 -7.01
N GLY A 138 -16.14 41.00 -7.47
CA GLY A 138 -16.25 39.83 -6.64
C GLY A 138 -15.47 38.67 -7.17
N SER A 139 -15.29 37.71 -6.31
CA SER A 139 -14.64 36.45 -6.63
C SER A 139 -15.42 35.27 -6.08
N GLY A 140 -15.21 34.13 -6.67
CA GLY A 140 -15.88 32.89 -6.27
C GLY A 140 -15.14 31.65 -6.69
N THR A 141 -15.62 30.56 -6.16
CA THR A 141 -15.13 29.20 -6.44
C THR A 141 -16.23 28.39 -7.08
N MET A 142 -15.92 27.66 -8.13
CA MET A 142 -16.80 26.63 -8.69
C MET A 142 -16.11 25.27 -8.59
N GLU A 143 -16.84 24.30 -8.04
CA GLU A 143 -16.33 22.94 -7.81
C GLU A 143 -17.24 21.91 -8.47
N LYS A 144 -16.63 20.86 -9.00
CA LYS A 144 -17.35 19.77 -9.65
C LYS A 144 -18.29 19.09 -8.66
N ALA A 145 -19.56 18.98 -9.01
CA ALA A 145 -20.58 18.49 -8.11
C ALA A 145 -20.92 17.01 -8.35
N ASP A 146 -21.15 16.28 -7.27
CA ASP A 146 -21.68 14.93 -7.27
C ASP A 146 -23.21 14.94 -7.09
N THR A 147 -23.93 14.84 -8.18
CA THR A 147 -25.40 14.85 -8.17
C THR A 147 -26.01 13.68 -7.42
N THR A 148 -25.27 12.59 -7.18
CA THR A 148 -25.75 11.45 -6.37
C THR A 148 -25.86 11.79 -4.87
N ALA A 149 -25.25 12.90 -4.46
CA ALA A 149 -25.33 13.41 -3.10
C ALA A 149 -26.55 14.34 -2.84
N TYR A 150 -27.37 14.64 -3.82
CA TYR A 150 -28.44 15.64 -3.76
C TYR A 150 -29.68 15.16 -2.99
N SER A 151 -29.49 14.78 -1.74
CA SER A 151 -30.62 14.46 -0.84
C SER A 151 -30.26 14.69 0.62
N THR A 152 -31.27 14.96 1.45
CA THR A 152 -31.12 15.11 2.90
C THR A 152 -30.41 13.90 3.52
N ALA A 153 -30.74 12.69 3.07
CA ALA A 153 -30.18 11.43 3.57
C ALA A 153 -28.68 11.26 3.30
N LYS A 154 -28.10 12.00 2.37
CA LYS A 154 -26.68 11.93 2.05
C LYS A 154 -25.80 12.86 2.88
N ILE A 155 -26.41 13.86 3.53
CA ILE A 155 -25.70 14.76 4.44
C ILE A 155 -25.70 14.11 5.83
N THR A 156 -24.70 13.28 6.10
CA THR A 156 -24.60 12.51 7.36
C THR A 156 -23.20 12.59 7.96
N GLY A 157 -23.14 12.55 9.30
CA GLY A 157 -21.89 12.59 10.06
C GLY A 157 -21.54 13.99 10.54
N ASP A 158 -20.29 14.17 10.91
CA ASP A 158 -19.78 15.41 11.49
C ASP A 158 -19.27 16.35 10.41
N TYR A 159 -19.60 17.63 10.54
CA TYR A 159 -19.16 18.71 9.64
C TYR A 159 -18.55 19.84 10.45
N ALA A 160 -17.43 20.37 9.99
CA ALA A 160 -16.97 21.69 10.35
C ALA A 160 -17.49 22.71 9.33
N PHE A 161 -17.79 23.91 9.78
CA PHE A 161 -18.20 25.02 8.92
C PHE A 161 -17.38 26.26 9.20
N GLY A 162 -17.25 27.09 8.17
CA GLY A 162 -16.68 28.41 8.30
C GLY A 162 -17.31 29.34 7.28
N ALA A 163 -17.61 30.56 7.70
CA ALA A 163 -18.19 31.59 6.86
C ALA A 163 -17.74 32.98 7.32
N ALA A 164 -17.62 33.91 6.37
CA ALA A 164 -17.28 35.29 6.65
C ALA A 164 -18.02 36.23 5.68
N GLY A 165 -18.13 37.49 6.06
CA GLY A 165 -18.81 38.50 5.26
C GLY A 165 -18.95 39.84 5.95
N PHE A 166 -19.93 40.65 5.53
CA PHE A 166 -20.10 42.00 5.94
C PHE A 166 -21.57 42.32 6.23
N ASP A 167 -21.80 43.27 7.13
CA ASP A 167 -23.11 43.87 7.36
C ASP A 167 -23.40 45.03 6.38
N ASN A 168 -24.53 45.69 6.55
CA ASN A 168 -24.98 46.82 5.70
C ASN A 168 -24.25 48.16 5.98
N VAL A 169 -23.37 48.21 6.96
CA VAL A 169 -22.51 49.36 7.28
C VAL A 169 -21.04 49.01 7.16
N ASN A 170 -20.76 47.87 6.52
CA ASN A 170 -19.46 47.36 6.15
C ASN A 170 -18.56 46.91 7.32
N ASN A 171 -19.18 46.55 8.41
CA ASN A 171 -18.40 45.80 9.43
C ASN A 171 -18.31 44.36 9.03
N ARG A 172 -17.14 43.81 9.25
CA ARG A 172 -16.88 42.39 8.98
C ARG A 172 -17.37 41.51 10.13
N ALA A 173 -17.87 40.35 9.74
CA ALA A 173 -18.14 39.23 10.65
C ALA A 173 -17.55 37.94 10.12
N ALA A 174 -17.19 37.05 11.00
CA ALA A 174 -16.73 35.70 10.69
C ALA A 174 -17.24 34.71 11.72
N MET A 175 -17.56 33.51 11.30
CA MET A 175 -17.98 32.42 12.17
C MET A 175 -17.33 31.12 11.76
N ALA A 176 -17.10 30.27 12.75
CA ALA A 176 -16.74 28.88 12.49
C ALA A 176 -17.36 27.97 13.56
N GLY A 177 -17.52 26.72 13.23
CA GLY A 177 -18.12 25.78 14.15
C GLY A 177 -18.19 24.36 13.58
N ARG A 178 -18.97 23.55 14.27
CA ARG A 178 -19.21 22.17 13.87
C ARG A 178 -20.60 21.71 14.26
N PHE A 179 -21.09 20.66 13.62
CA PHE A 179 -22.30 19.93 14.01
C PHE A 179 -22.26 18.50 13.49
N THR A 180 -23.15 17.66 14.02
CA THR A 180 -23.40 16.30 13.53
C THR A 180 -24.74 16.28 12.80
N SER A 181 -24.75 15.82 11.57
CA SER A 181 -25.97 15.61 10.78
C SER A 181 -26.41 14.15 10.84
N ASN A 182 -27.70 13.91 11.02
CA ASN A 182 -28.28 12.57 11.12
C ASN A 182 -28.83 12.03 9.78
N GLY A 183 -28.77 12.81 8.71
CA GLY A 183 -29.38 12.44 7.41
C GLY A 183 -30.90 12.58 7.32
N THR A 184 -31.56 13.07 8.37
CA THR A 184 -33.02 13.25 8.40
C THR A 184 -33.46 14.72 8.55
N GLY A 185 -32.49 15.66 8.47
CA GLY A 185 -32.74 17.09 8.55
C GLY A 185 -32.43 17.69 9.92
N THR A 186 -32.00 16.91 10.91
CA THR A 186 -31.63 17.43 12.23
C THR A 186 -30.14 17.54 12.37
N LEU A 187 -29.67 18.63 12.97
CA LEU A 187 -28.29 18.86 13.35
C LEU A 187 -28.17 18.79 14.86
N THR A 188 -27.19 18.06 15.35
CA THR A 188 -26.93 17.82 16.78
C THR A 188 -25.47 18.12 17.10
N ASN A 189 -25.12 18.14 18.37
CA ASN A 189 -23.74 18.42 18.84
C ASN A 189 -23.15 19.69 18.22
N ALA A 190 -24.00 20.67 17.94
CA ALA A 190 -23.57 21.92 17.34
C ALA A 190 -22.80 22.78 18.36
N ALA A 191 -21.67 23.29 17.91
CA ALA A 191 -20.82 24.23 18.64
C ALA A 191 -20.21 25.20 17.64
N GLY A 192 -20.06 26.46 18.03
CA GLY A 192 -19.48 27.45 17.14
C GLY A 192 -19.09 28.69 17.91
N ASP A 193 -18.28 29.48 17.24
CA ASP A 193 -17.83 30.78 17.72
C ASP A 193 -18.02 31.80 16.59
N VAL A 194 -18.31 33.03 16.94
CA VAL A 194 -18.48 34.15 16.01
C VAL A 194 -17.71 35.36 16.50
N ASN A 195 -17.03 36.01 15.58
CA ASN A 195 -16.47 37.34 15.77
C ASN A 195 -17.28 38.30 14.90
N ALA A 196 -18.05 39.14 15.54
CA ALA A 196 -18.85 40.17 14.89
C ALA A 196 -18.34 41.54 15.35
N TYR A 197 -17.80 42.29 14.39
CA TYR A 197 -17.34 43.68 14.63
C TYR A 197 -16.23 43.82 15.68
N GLY A 198 -15.40 42.78 15.85
CA GLY A 198 -14.39 42.74 16.91
C GLY A 198 -14.92 42.34 18.28
N ASN A 199 -16.16 41.86 18.37
CA ASN A 199 -16.72 41.25 19.57
C ASN A 199 -16.86 39.73 19.34
N GLU A 200 -16.41 38.98 20.30
CA GLU A 200 -16.28 37.55 20.24
C GLU A 200 -17.30 36.86 21.11
N TYR A 201 -17.97 35.87 20.53
CA TYR A 201 -19.00 35.13 21.25
C TYR A 201 -18.91 33.64 20.91
N SER A 202 -18.96 32.79 21.93
CA SER A 202 -19.27 31.38 21.72
C SER A 202 -20.76 31.18 21.57
N MET A 203 -21.18 30.46 20.54
CA MET A 203 -22.56 30.18 20.25
C MET A 203 -23.04 28.93 20.97
N THR A 204 -24.12 29.04 21.75
CA THR A 204 -24.80 27.87 22.31
C THR A 204 -26.04 27.61 21.47
N PHE A 205 -26.01 26.52 20.71
CA PHE A 205 -27.11 26.17 19.81
C PHE A 205 -28.31 25.62 20.58
N THR A 206 -29.48 26.17 20.31
CA THR A 206 -30.75 25.76 20.90
C THR A 206 -31.58 24.90 19.95
N ALA A 207 -31.47 25.14 18.65
CA ALA A 207 -32.03 24.31 17.59
C ALA A 207 -31.18 24.45 16.31
N ALA A 208 -31.06 23.37 15.57
CA ALA A 208 -30.42 23.40 14.27
C ALA A 208 -31.03 22.34 13.35
N ASN A 209 -31.40 22.73 12.16
CA ASN A 209 -31.99 21.82 11.18
C ASN A 209 -31.67 22.25 9.74
N TYR A 210 -31.90 21.35 8.80
CA TYR A 210 -31.70 21.59 7.37
C TYR A 210 -32.67 20.76 6.53
N THR A 211 -32.86 21.17 5.30
CA THR A 211 -33.69 20.46 4.32
C THR A 211 -33.10 20.63 2.93
N VAL A 212 -32.94 19.56 2.18
CA VAL A 212 -32.68 19.63 0.74
C VAL A 212 -34.01 19.83 0.07
N SER A 213 -34.29 21.08 -0.34
CA SER A 213 -35.57 21.49 -0.91
C SER A 213 -35.73 21.17 -2.39
N ASN A 214 -34.62 20.96 -3.10
CA ASN A 214 -34.59 20.57 -4.51
C ASN A 214 -33.52 19.51 -4.75
N THR A 215 -33.93 18.25 -4.88
CA THR A 215 -33.03 17.13 -5.13
C THR A 215 -32.47 17.07 -6.56
N ALA A 216 -33.04 17.82 -7.50
CA ALA A 216 -32.51 17.92 -8.87
C ALA A 216 -31.34 18.90 -8.94
N THR A 217 -31.27 19.87 -8.03
CA THR A 217 -30.25 20.92 -8.04
C THR A 217 -29.33 20.87 -6.82
N GLY A 218 -29.60 20.00 -5.84
CA GLY A 218 -28.85 19.95 -4.59
C GLY A 218 -29.02 21.16 -3.69
N ARG A 219 -30.01 22.03 -3.97
CA ARG A 219 -30.33 23.21 -3.16
C ARG A 219 -31.07 22.82 -1.88
N GLY A 220 -30.70 23.47 -0.80
CA GLY A 220 -31.37 23.31 0.49
C GLY A 220 -31.30 24.56 1.33
N THR A 221 -31.94 24.47 2.48
CA THR A 221 -31.94 25.51 3.51
C THR A 221 -31.51 24.95 4.85
N MET A 222 -30.85 25.78 5.64
CA MET A 222 -30.42 25.46 6.99
C MET A 222 -30.84 26.57 7.94
N HIS A 223 -31.35 26.22 9.11
CA HIS A 223 -31.70 27.13 10.18
C HIS A 223 -30.87 26.79 11.41
N LEU A 224 -30.19 27.79 11.97
CA LEU A 224 -29.41 27.72 13.17
C LEU A 224 -29.98 28.68 14.21
N ALA A 225 -30.56 28.17 15.29
CA ALA A 225 -30.97 28.97 16.45
C ALA A 225 -29.94 28.76 17.56
N PHE A 226 -29.51 29.86 18.17
CA PHE A 226 -28.47 29.85 19.19
C PHE A 226 -28.62 31.00 20.17
N THR A 227 -27.82 30.99 21.22
CA THR A 227 -27.67 32.16 22.10
C THR A 227 -26.21 32.58 22.13
N PHE A 228 -25.94 33.84 22.17
CA PHE A 228 -24.64 34.41 22.51
C PHE A 228 -24.79 35.51 23.56
N GLY A 229 -23.89 35.48 24.57
CA GLY A 229 -24.04 36.35 25.73
C GLY A 229 -25.39 36.22 26.46
N GLY A 230 -26.09 35.08 26.31
CA GLY A 230 -27.40 34.82 26.88
C GLY A 230 -28.58 35.39 26.07
N THR A 231 -28.30 36.06 24.94
CA THR A 231 -29.36 36.63 24.05
C THR A 231 -29.69 35.64 22.95
N PRO A 232 -30.96 35.26 22.75
CA PRO A 232 -31.38 34.40 21.66
C PRO A 232 -31.20 35.10 20.30
N ASP A 233 -30.71 34.35 19.33
CA ASP A 233 -30.59 34.78 17.93
C ASP A 233 -30.74 33.57 16.99
N SER A 234 -30.85 33.84 15.67
CA SER A 234 -30.93 32.80 14.66
C SER A 234 -30.39 33.26 13.32
N MET A 235 -29.89 32.33 12.52
CA MET A 235 -29.44 32.57 11.16
C MET A 235 -30.02 31.52 10.22
N ASN A 236 -30.43 31.98 9.03
CA ASN A 236 -30.92 31.13 7.95
C ASN A 236 -29.91 31.13 6.81
N PHE A 237 -29.65 29.97 6.29
CA PHE A 237 -28.73 29.77 5.17
C PHE A 237 -29.41 29.06 4.01
N VAL A 238 -29.05 29.44 2.80
CA VAL A 238 -29.25 28.63 1.60
C VAL A 238 -27.92 27.92 1.29
N PHE A 239 -28.02 26.68 0.87
CA PHE A 239 -26.83 25.91 0.46
C PHE A 239 -27.04 25.19 -0.87
N TYR A 240 -25.91 24.89 -1.52
CA TYR A 240 -25.82 23.97 -2.64
C TYR A 240 -24.79 22.88 -2.33
N ILE A 241 -25.17 21.63 -2.60
CA ILE A 241 -24.33 20.46 -2.34
C ILE A 241 -23.28 20.35 -3.44
N VAL A 242 -21.98 20.34 -3.07
CA VAL A 242 -20.89 19.96 -3.93
C VAL A 242 -20.81 18.43 -3.98
N ASN A 243 -20.73 17.80 -2.82
CA ASN A 243 -20.75 16.35 -2.65
C ASN A 243 -21.18 15.99 -1.22
N SER A 244 -21.24 14.72 -0.86
CA SER A 244 -21.65 14.30 0.50
C SER A 244 -20.70 14.77 1.61
N GLY A 245 -19.56 15.34 1.27
CA GLY A 245 -18.56 15.89 2.21
C GLY A 245 -18.41 17.40 2.17
N LYS A 246 -19.05 18.10 1.21
CA LYS A 246 -18.89 19.56 1.08
C LYS A 246 -20.15 20.23 0.55
N LEU A 247 -20.52 21.35 1.18
CA LEU A 247 -21.62 22.22 0.76
C LEU A 247 -21.14 23.67 0.76
N PHE A 248 -21.53 24.44 -0.22
CA PHE A 248 -21.43 25.91 -0.17
C PHE A 248 -22.68 26.52 0.48
N VAL A 249 -22.44 27.48 1.35
CA VAL A 249 -23.51 28.13 2.14
C VAL A 249 -23.45 29.64 2.00
N MET A 250 -24.61 30.26 2.03
CA MET A 250 -24.77 31.70 2.07
C MET A 250 -25.91 32.04 3.04
N GLU A 251 -25.72 33.05 3.89
CA GLU A 251 -26.79 33.56 4.74
C GLU A 251 -27.91 34.14 3.90
N SER A 252 -29.13 33.84 4.27
CA SER A 252 -30.33 34.20 3.52
C SER A 252 -31.23 35.23 4.25
N ASP A 253 -30.86 35.65 5.44
CA ASP A 253 -31.59 36.69 6.15
C ASP A 253 -31.37 38.08 5.54
N THR A 254 -32.25 39.03 5.84
CA THR A 254 -32.09 40.41 5.38
C THR A 254 -30.84 41.01 6.03
N VAL A 255 -29.94 41.52 5.24
CA VAL A 255 -28.69 42.12 5.70
C VAL A 255 -28.97 43.45 6.41
N THR A 256 -28.58 43.54 7.68
CA THR A 256 -28.73 44.74 8.51
C THR A 256 -27.40 45.11 9.17
N SER A 257 -27.37 46.07 10.04
CA SER A 257 -26.19 46.41 10.86
C SER A 257 -25.89 45.37 11.96
N THR A 258 -26.74 44.38 12.12
CA THR A 258 -26.62 43.31 13.11
C THR A 258 -26.70 41.89 12.49
N THR A 259 -27.07 41.81 11.22
CA THR A 259 -27.17 40.57 10.46
C THR A 259 -26.24 40.66 9.25
N PRO A 260 -25.02 40.12 9.32
CA PRO A 260 -24.06 40.19 8.22
C PRO A 260 -24.44 39.20 7.12
N LEU A 261 -24.06 39.49 5.89
CA LEU A 261 -24.12 38.54 4.79
C LEU A 261 -22.89 37.62 4.86
N LEU A 262 -23.08 36.39 5.28
CA LEU A 262 -22.00 35.42 5.41
C LEU A 262 -22.00 34.41 4.25
N ASN A 263 -20.86 34.24 3.64
CA ASN A 263 -20.60 33.18 2.65
C ASN A 263 -19.53 32.23 3.16
N GLY A 264 -19.67 30.96 2.85
CA GLY A 264 -18.69 29.97 3.30
C GLY A 264 -18.98 28.55 2.85
N ALA A 265 -18.43 27.61 3.60
CA ALA A 265 -18.56 26.19 3.30
C ALA A 265 -18.76 25.35 4.56
N LEU A 266 -19.42 24.21 4.37
CA LEU A 266 -19.43 23.09 5.29
C LEU A 266 -18.54 22.00 4.72
N VAL A 267 -17.67 21.43 5.54
CA VAL A 267 -16.75 20.35 5.15
C VAL A 267 -16.85 19.22 6.16
N LYS A 268 -17.03 18.01 5.66
CA LYS A 268 -17.17 16.82 6.50
C LYS A 268 -15.89 16.55 7.27
N GLN A 269 -16.03 16.38 8.58
CA GLN A 269 -14.89 16.11 9.45
C GLN A 269 -14.40 14.66 9.30
N GLN A 270 -13.08 14.50 9.20
CA GLN A 270 -12.40 13.21 9.28
C GLN A 270 -11.89 13.03 10.71
N ILE A 271 -12.77 12.56 11.59
CA ILE A 271 -12.49 12.44 13.02
C ILE A 271 -11.64 11.19 13.28
N PRO A 272 -10.47 11.30 13.93
CA PRO A 272 -9.67 10.16 14.31
C PRO A 272 -10.41 9.22 15.29
N ALA A 273 -10.02 7.97 15.34
CA ALA A 273 -10.52 7.03 16.35
C ALA A 273 -10.22 7.59 17.77
N GLY A 274 -11.25 7.78 18.56
CA GLY A 274 -11.15 8.38 19.90
C GLY A 274 -11.42 9.91 19.94
N GLY A 275 -11.77 10.52 18.82
CA GLY A 275 -12.03 11.97 18.72
C GLY A 275 -10.78 12.78 18.37
N PHE A 276 -10.97 14.08 18.20
CA PHE A 276 -9.85 15.00 18.07
C PHE A 276 -9.14 15.20 19.42
N SER A 277 -7.87 15.53 19.37
CA SER A 277 -7.03 15.82 20.53
C SER A 277 -5.83 16.68 20.08
N ASN A 278 -4.97 17.08 21.02
CA ASN A 278 -3.74 17.80 20.66
C ASN A 278 -2.91 17.06 19.60
N ALA A 279 -2.92 15.73 19.59
CA ALA A 279 -2.25 14.92 18.56
C ALA A 279 -2.83 15.09 17.14
N SER A 280 -4.00 15.71 17.00
CA SER A 280 -4.58 16.05 15.71
C SER A 280 -3.90 17.23 15.02
N LEU A 281 -3.10 17.99 15.76
CA LEU A 281 -2.18 19.01 15.26
C LEU A 281 -0.76 18.59 15.65
N ASN A 282 -0.05 17.92 14.76
CA ASN A 282 1.25 17.29 15.05
C ASN A 282 2.29 17.45 13.94
N SER A 283 2.07 18.39 13.02
CA SER A 283 2.99 18.66 11.92
C SER A 283 2.87 20.12 11.44
N ASN A 284 3.48 20.40 10.31
CA ASN A 284 3.42 21.69 9.65
C ASN A 284 2.05 21.89 8.98
N MET A 285 1.52 23.11 9.13
CA MET A 285 0.32 23.57 8.46
C MET A 285 0.56 24.99 7.94
N VAL A 286 0.24 25.23 6.68
CA VAL A 286 0.20 26.58 6.13
C VAL A 286 -1.16 27.18 6.43
N ILE A 287 -1.20 28.28 7.16
CA ILE A 287 -2.42 29.03 7.46
C ILE A 287 -2.42 30.34 6.73
N TYR A 288 -3.60 30.78 6.29
CA TYR A 288 -3.81 32.04 5.59
C TYR A 288 -5.16 32.64 5.96
N LEU A 289 -5.11 33.92 6.34
CA LEU A 289 -6.27 34.65 6.86
C LEU A 289 -6.42 35.99 6.15
N THR A 290 -7.66 36.38 5.93
CA THR A 290 -8.02 37.71 5.42
C THR A 290 -9.07 38.36 6.29
N GLY A 291 -9.07 39.65 6.39
CA GLY A 291 -10.06 40.38 7.18
C GLY A 291 -9.76 41.85 7.31
N PHE A 292 -10.16 42.43 8.44
CA PHE A 292 -10.03 43.83 8.76
C PHE A 292 -9.40 44.02 10.14
N THR A 293 -8.70 45.13 10.26
CA THR A 293 -8.18 45.64 11.54
C THR A 293 -8.45 47.14 11.64
N ARG A 294 -8.40 47.67 12.85
CA ARG A 294 -8.45 49.11 13.09
C ARG A 294 -7.05 49.69 13.22
N CYS A 295 -6.72 50.66 12.38
CA CYS A 295 -5.50 51.43 12.55
C CYS A 295 -5.59 52.41 13.70
N THR A 296 -4.45 52.93 14.13
CA THR A 296 -4.32 53.92 15.21
C THR A 296 -5.09 55.23 14.94
N ASN A 297 -5.35 55.56 13.71
CA ASN A 297 -6.20 56.66 13.28
C ASN A 297 -7.72 56.39 13.35
N GLY A 298 -8.12 55.17 13.78
CA GLY A 298 -9.48 54.74 13.87
C GLY A 298 -10.08 54.20 12.57
N SER A 299 -9.39 54.25 11.46
CA SER A 299 -9.86 53.67 10.19
C SER A 299 -9.81 52.14 10.24
N SER A 300 -10.87 51.52 9.72
CA SER A 300 -10.89 50.10 9.43
C SER A 300 -10.25 49.83 8.08
N VAL A 301 -9.26 48.97 8.02
CA VAL A 301 -8.47 48.67 6.81
C VAL A 301 -8.35 47.17 6.61
N PRO A 302 -8.09 46.72 5.37
CA PRO A 302 -7.78 45.33 5.09
C PRO A 302 -6.57 44.85 5.87
N LYS A 303 -6.66 43.61 6.30
CA LYS A 303 -5.56 42.85 6.88
C LYS A 303 -5.51 41.49 6.23
N ALA A 304 -4.34 41.09 5.79
CA ALA A 304 -4.13 39.77 5.22
C ALA A 304 -2.80 39.21 5.67
N GLY A 305 -2.75 37.91 5.96
CA GLY A 305 -1.55 37.26 6.37
C GLY A 305 -1.53 35.79 6.01
N ALA A 306 -0.31 35.25 5.90
CA ALA A 306 -0.07 33.85 5.72
C ALA A 306 1.15 33.40 6.53
N GLY A 307 1.20 32.14 6.90
CA GLY A 307 2.29 31.63 7.69
C GLY A 307 2.34 30.12 7.83
N LEU A 308 3.43 29.68 8.44
CA LEU A 308 3.67 28.29 8.77
C LEU A 308 3.49 28.07 10.29
N LEU A 309 2.47 27.31 10.64
CA LEU A 309 2.23 26.82 11.99
C LEU A 309 2.84 25.43 12.12
N THR A 310 3.73 25.23 13.07
CA THR A 310 4.33 23.94 13.40
C THR A 310 3.88 23.51 14.78
N ALA A 311 3.08 22.44 14.85
CA ALA A 311 2.54 21.91 16.08
C ALA A 311 3.21 20.56 16.46
N ASN A 312 3.39 20.33 17.78
CA ASN A 312 4.13 19.18 18.28
C ASN A 312 3.25 17.99 18.72
N GLY A 313 1.94 18.08 18.56
CA GLY A 313 1.00 17.01 18.97
C GLY A 313 0.67 17.00 20.46
N SER A 314 1.29 17.85 21.28
CA SER A 314 1.14 17.83 22.75
C SER A 314 0.73 19.16 23.38
N GLY A 315 0.46 20.18 22.56
CA GLY A 315 -0.06 21.47 23.03
C GLY A 315 0.89 22.66 22.88
N ALA A 316 2.11 22.45 22.37
CA ALA A 316 3.03 23.52 22.01
C ALA A 316 3.14 23.67 20.50
N LEU A 317 3.28 24.90 20.03
CA LEU A 317 3.46 25.23 18.62
C LEU A 317 4.43 26.38 18.43
N SER A 318 4.88 26.57 17.20
CA SER A 318 5.50 27.79 16.71
C SER A 318 4.80 28.29 15.46
N LEU A 319 4.84 29.60 15.24
CA LEU A 319 4.28 30.25 14.04
C LEU A 319 5.29 31.20 13.43
N THR A 320 5.57 30.98 12.16
CA THR A 320 6.22 31.97 11.29
C THR A 320 5.13 32.63 10.45
N TRP A 321 5.00 33.96 10.54
CA TRP A 321 3.88 34.69 9.99
C TRP A 321 4.32 35.97 9.30
N ASP A 322 3.75 36.25 8.15
CA ASP A 322 3.91 37.51 7.41
C ASP A 322 2.53 38.08 7.12
N GLU A 323 2.33 39.36 7.46
CA GLU A 323 1.04 40.05 7.28
C GLU A 323 1.22 41.49 6.83
N GLY A 324 0.21 42.01 6.16
CA GLY A 324 0.10 43.43 5.84
C GLY A 324 -1.16 44.03 6.46
N TYR A 325 -1.03 45.23 6.99
CA TYR A 325 -2.17 46.05 7.47
C TYR A 325 -1.73 47.49 7.67
N CYS A 326 -2.66 48.45 7.52
CA CYS A 326 -2.40 49.88 7.70
C CYS A 326 -1.22 50.41 6.87
N GLY A 327 -0.90 49.82 5.72
CA GLY A 327 0.23 50.18 4.87
C GLY A 327 1.60 49.82 5.46
N ALA A 328 1.68 48.98 6.47
CA ALA A 328 2.91 48.54 7.09
C ALA A 328 2.98 47.00 7.13
N PRO A 329 4.14 46.42 6.78
CA PRO A 329 4.37 45.00 6.95
C PRO A 329 4.63 44.65 8.40
N SER A 330 4.17 43.50 8.84
CA SER A 330 4.54 42.88 10.09
C SER A 330 4.95 41.44 9.83
N SER A 331 6.02 41.00 10.48
CA SER A 331 6.44 39.60 10.39
C SER A 331 7.05 39.16 11.69
N PHE A 332 6.87 37.89 12.02
CA PHE A 332 7.57 37.22 13.11
C PHE A 332 7.94 35.81 12.71
N THR A 333 9.03 35.32 13.25
CA THR A 333 9.56 34.00 12.93
C THR A 333 9.61 33.16 14.19
N ASP A 334 9.10 31.95 14.11
CA ASP A 334 9.10 30.95 15.19
C ASP A 334 8.54 31.47 16.53
N ALA A 335 7.53 32.34 16.47
CA ALA A 335 6.84 32.78 17.68
C ALA A 335 6.23 31.59 18.41
N ALA A 336 6.66 31.40 19.65
CA ALA A 336 6.17 30.29 20.46
C ALA A 336 4.73 30.51 20.91
N GLY A 337 3.93 29.46 20.88
CA GLY A 337 2.54 29.46 21.30
C GLY A 337 2.11 28.14 21.93
N THR A 338 0.87 28.15 22.42
CA THR A 338 0.22 26.96 22.96
C THR A 338 -1.12 26.73 22.29
N TYR A 339 -1.57 25.49 22.27
CA TYR A 339 -2.88 25.14 21.76
C TYR A 339 -3.53 24.02 22.59
N SER A 340 -4.85 23.96 22.51
CA SER A 340 -5.66 22.92 23.11
C SER A 340 -6.77 22.52 22.16
N VAL A 341 -6.86 21.24 21.86
CA VAL A 341 -7.87 20.67 20.94
C VAL A 341 -8.90 19.89 21.76
N ALA A 342 -10.14 20.29 21.68
CA ALA A 342 -11.28 19.57 22.24
C ALA A 342 -11.65 18.36 21.36
N THR A 343 -12.32 17.36 21.93
CA THR A 343 -12.71 16.12 21.21
C THR A 343 -13.61 16.37 20.02
N ASN A 344 -14.30 17.49 19.99
CA ASN A 344 -15.16 17.95 18.88
C ASN A 344 -14.41 18.73 17.78
N GLY A 345 -13.07 18.89 17.93
CA GLY A 345 -12.23 19.58 16.95
C GLY A 345 -12.12 21.10 17.16
N ARG A 346 -12.85 21.71 18.12
CA ARG A 346 -12.59 23.10 18.48
C ARG A 346 -11.21 23.25 19.08
N THR A 347 -10.44 24.14 18.54
CA THR A 347 -9.05 24.37 18.93
C THR A 347 -8.88 25.82 19.37
N SER A 348 -8.33 26.03 20.55
CA SER A 348 -7.92 27.35 21.01
C SER A 348 -6.39 27.45 20.90
N ILE A 349 -5.91 28.53 20.31
CA ILE A 349 -4.50 28.76 20.03
C ILE A 349 -4.13 30.12 20.62
N THR A 350 -3.04 30.20 21.37
CA THR A 350 -2.53 31.45 21.94
C THR A 350 -1.09 31.67 21.47
N ILE A 351 -0.83 32.80 20.80
CA ILE A 351 0.48 33.18 20.30
C ILE A 351 0.69 34.66 20.56
N GLY A 352 1.73 35.04 21.31
CA GLY A 352 2.09 36.45 21.58
C GLY A 352 1.00 37.29 22.28
N GLY A 353 0.01 36.64 22.89
CA GLY A 353 -1.15 37.28 23.52
C GLY A 353 -2.40 37.35 22.63
N SER A 354 -2.31 37.06 21.32
CA SER A 354 -3.46 36.89 20.43
C SER A 354 -4.07 35.50 20.57
N ILE A 355 -5.37 35.41 20.41
CA ILE A 355 -6.13 34.16 20.46
C ILE A 355 -6.70 33.89 19.06
N LEU A 356 -6.38 32.72 18.52
CA LEU A 356 -7.03 32.17 17.35
C LEU A 356 -7.91 30.99 17.75
N VAL A 357 -9.07 30.89 17.15
CA VAL A 357 -9.94 29.72 17.26
C VAL A 357 -9.95 28.99 15.93
N ALA A 358 -9.89 27.66 16.01
CA ALA A 358 -10.00 26.84 14.82
C ALA A 358 -11.00 25.69 15.02
N TYR A 359 -11.56 25.23 13.93
CA TYR A 359 -12.40 24.03 13.89
C TYR A 359 -11.81 23.04 12.91
N LEU A 360 -11.29 21.94 13.45
CA LEU A 360 -10.62 20.90 12.66
C LEU A 360 -11.59 20.22 11.69
N VAL A 361 -11.16 20.13 10.44
CA VAL A 361 -11.77 19.32 9.39
C VAL A 361 -11.15 17.93 9.38
N SER A 362 -9.83 17.87 9.49
CA SER A 362 -9.03 16.63 9.54
C SER A 362 -7.74 16.88 10.32
N LEU A 363 -6.81 15.92 10.32
CA LEU A 363 -5.48 16.14 10.88
C LEU A 363 -4.78 17.30 10.17
N ASN A 364 -4.32 18.27 10.94
CA ASN A 364 -3.63 19.48 10.46
C ASN A 364 -4.39 20.28 9.39
N GLN A 365 -5.73 20.26 9.43
CA GLN A 365 -6.58 21.02 8.52
C GLN A 365 -7.77 21.62 9.27
N ALA A 366 -8.01 22.92 9.15
CA ALA A 366 -9.04 23.61 9.92
C ALA A 366 -9.50 24.90 9.28
N PHE A 367 -10.73 25.34 9.61
CA PHE A 367 -11.16 26.71 9.52
C PHE A 367 -10.58 27.51 10.69
N PHE A 368 -10.04 28.68 10.42
CA PHE A 368 -9.47 29.60 11.41
C PHE A 368 -10.19 30.92 11.41
N PHE A 369 -10.32 31.49 12.58
CA PHE A 369 -10.68 32.91 12.70
C PHE A 369 -10.00 33.51 13.95
N ASP A 370 -9.79 34.81 13.88
CA ASP A 370 -9.20 35.57 14.96
C ASP A 370 -10.24 35.78 16.06
N PHE A 371 -9.83 35.57 17.30
CA PHE A 371 -10.66 35.74 18.49
C PHE A 371 -10.14 36.92 19.33
N ASP A 372 -9.94 38.05 18.66
CA ASP A 372 -9.60 39.35 19.25
C ASP A 372 -10.28 40.50 18.48
N SER A 373 -9.84 41.74 18.67
CA SER A 373 -10.45 42.93 18.03
C SER A 373 -10.33 42.98 16.50
N ASN A 374 -9.57 42.07 15.87
CA ASN A 374 -9.54 41.89 14.42
C ASN A 374 -10.61 40.91 13.99
N VAL A 375 -11.11 41.00 12.77
CA VAL A 375 -12.03 40.02 12.23
C VAL A 375 -11.36 39.32 11.03
N LEU A 376 -10.43 38.42 11.34
CA LEU A 376 -9.76 37.59 10.34
C LEU A 376 -10.47 36.25 10.21
N PHE A 377 -10.51 35.73 9.02
CA PHE A 377 -11.04 34.43 8.68
C PHE A 377 -10.22 33.77 7.59
N GLY A 378 -10.05 32.48 7.65
CA GLY A 378 -9.37 31.73 6.60
C GLY A 378 -9.27 30.25 6.89
N PHE A 379 -8.27 29.64 6.30
CA PHE A 379 -8.10 28.20 6.32
C PHE A 379 -6.66 27.82 6.60
N GLY A 380 -6.47 26.62 7.13
CA GLY A 380 -5.18 26.00 7.34
C GLY A 380 -5.15 24.64 6.67
N GLU A 381 -4.07 24.39 5.92
CA GLU A 381 -3.87 23.15 5.17
C GLU A 381 -2.56 22.47 5.57
N PRO A 382 -2.55 21.13 5.64
CA PRO A 382 -1.33 20.39 5.97
C PRO A 382 -0.25 20.65 4.92
N GLN A 383 0.94 21.00 5.38
CA GLN A 383 2.08 21.15 4.47
C GLN A 383 2.63 19.79 4.09
N ALA A 384 2.84 19.56 2.81
CA ALA A 384 3.50 18.35 2.31
C ALA A 384 4.93 18.24 2.88
N ALA A 385 5.45 17.01 2.93
CA ALA A 385 6.83 16.79 3.37
C ALA A 385 7.82 17.49 2.43
N GLY A 386 8.72 18.35 3.01
CA GLY A 386 9.80 18.99 2.29
C GLY A 386 10.94 18.02 1.94
N PRO A 387 12.08 18.51 1.45
CA PRO A 387 12.48 19.92 1.46
C PRO A 387 11.88 20.71 0.31
N PHE A 388 11.53 21.99 0.58
CA PHE A 388 11.09 22.93 -0.43
C PHE A 388 12.27 23.81 -0.87
N ASN A 389 12.38 24.05 -2.17
CA ASN A 389 13.34 24.93 -2.80
C ASN A 389 12.81 25.42 -4.15
N ASN A 390 13.55 26.22 -4.88
CA ASN A 390 13.08 26.76 -6.15
C ASN A 390 12.67 25.68 -7.16
N SER A 391 13.35 24.53 -7.20
CA SER A 391 12.98 23.45 -8.13
C SER A 391 11.66 22.75 -7.75
N THR A 392 11.19 22.93 -6.52
CA THR A 392 9.88 22.44 -6.06
C THR A 392 8.75 23.29 -6.64
N LEU A 393 8.95 24.58 -6.81
CA LEU A 393 8.00 25.50 -7.44
C LEU A 393 8.26 25.52 -8.94
N LYS A 394 7.64 24.60 -9.67
CA LYS A 394 7.80 24.43 -11.12
C LYS A 394 6.51 23.93 -11.75
N GLY A 395 6.10 24.56 -12.86
CA GLY A 395 4.89 24.19 -13.60
C GLY A 395 3.98 25.36 -13.80
N THR A 396 2.74 25.08 -14.19
CA THR A 396 1.70 26.10 -14.40
C THR A 396 0.71 26.07 -13.25
N TYR A 397 0.23 27.24 -12.86
CA TYR A 397 -0.64 27.46 -11.71
C TYR A 397 -1.77 28.42 -12.07
N ALA A 398 -2.99 28.05 -11.74
CA ALA A 398 -4.08 28.99 -11.64
C ALA A 398 -3.89 29.81 -10.35
N GLY A 399 -3.82 31.13 -10.48
CA GLY A 399 -3.69 32.04 -9.36
C GLY A 399 -4.93 32.90 -9.20
N TYR A 400 -5.31 33.19 -7.97
CA TYR A 400 -6.48 34.02 -7.66
C TYR A 400 -6.36 34.71 -6.30
N ALA A 401 -7.02 35.87 -6.17
CA ALA A 401 -7.15 36.53 -4.88
C ALA A 401 -8.30 35.89 -4.07
N THR A 402 -8.03 35.57 -2.81
CA THR A 402 -9.08 35.13 -1.90
C THR A 402 -9.94 36.32 -1.53
N ASN A 403 -11.24 36.20 -1.69
CA ASN A 403 -12.31 37.14 -1.38
C ASN A 403 -11.92 38.59 -1.23
N PRO A 404 -12.46 39.50 -2.05
CA PRO A 404 -12.20 40.91 -1.91
C PRO A 404 -12.62 41.37 -0.51
N VAL A 405 -11.65 41.89 0.20
CA VAL A 405 -11.86 42.36 1.58
C VAL A 405 -12.07 43.85 1.65
N ASP A 406 -11.90 44.59 0.55
CA ASP A 406 -12.00 46.05 0.56
C ASP A 406 -12.45 46.64 -0.78
N PHE A 407 -12.91 47.89 -0.68
CA PHE A 407 -13.34 48.80 -1.75
C PHE A 407 -12.11 49.39 -2.42
N GLY A 408 -11.99 49.26 -3.68
CA GLY A 408 -10.88 49.72 -4.42
C GLY A 408 -9.78 48.69 -4.66
N VAL A 409 -9.97 47.47 -4.14
CA VAL A 409 -9.10 46.37 -4.42
C VAL A 409 -9.48 45.73 -5.74
N SER A 410 -8.49 45.44 -6.55
CA SER A 410 -8.66 44.62 -7.73
C SER A 410 -8.74 43.14 -7.33
N VAL A 411 -9.63 42.38 -7.95
CA VAL A 411 -9.63 40.93 -7.92
C VAL A 411 -8.98 40.41 -9.19
N PHE A 412 -8.26 39.33 -9.10
CA PHE A 412 -7.66 38.73 -10.30
C PHE A 412 -7.89 37.22 -10.35
N SER A 413 -7.87 36.70 -11.56
CA SER A 413 -7.77 35.30 -11.87
C SER A 413 -6.80 35.13 -13.04
N GLY A 414 -5.86 34.21 -12.97
CA GLY A 414 -4.85 34.12 -14.00
C GLY A 414 -4.13 32.78 -14.05
N GLU A 415 -3.32 32.63 -15.08
CA GLU A 415 -2.43 31.49 -15.27
C GLU A 415 -0.98 31.94 -15.19
N PHE A 416 -0.19 31.23 -14.40
CA PHE A 416 1.19 31.57 -14.05
C PHE A 416 2.09 30.36 -14.27
N SER A 417 3.28 30.59 -14.81
CA SER A 417 4.30 29.56 -15.03
C SER A 417 5.54 29.81 -14.19
N ALA A 418 5.90 28.86 -13.36
CA ALA A 418 7.13 28.85 -12.57
C ALA A 418 8.18 27.97 -13.23
N ASN A 419 9.41 28.47 -13.39
CA ASN A 419 10.46 27.73 -14.11
C ASN A 419 11.35 26.82 -13.25
N GLY A 420 11.26 26.92 -11.93
CA GLY A 420 12.07 26.10 -11.01
C GLY A 420 13.55 26.41 -10.96
N ALA A 421 14.01 27.54 -11.55
CA ALA A 421 15.43 27.86 -11.63
C ALA A 421 16.02 28.26 -10.27
N SER A 422 17.29 27.95 -10.04
CA SER A 422 18.03 28.27 -8.82
C SER A 422 19.28 29.08 -9.16
N PRO A 423 19.67 30.08 -8.36
CA PRO A 423 19.12 30.48 -7.07
C PRO A 423 17.86 31.35 -7.14
N THR A 424 17.50 31.87 -8.32
CA THR A 424 16.31 32.69 -8.53
C THR A 424 15.49 32.12 -9.66
N GLY A 425 14.22 31.80 -9.37
CA GLY A 425 13.25 31.37 -10.36
C GLY A 425 12.47 32.55 -10.94
N SER A 426 11.80 32.35 -12.08
CA SER A 426 10.81 33.28 -12.64
C SER A 426 9.41 32.71 -12.48
N LEU A 427 8.47 33.56 -12.09
CA LEU A 427 7.02 33.29 -12.11
C LEU A 427 6.41 34.33 -13.05
N THR A 428 5.95 33.88 -14.20
CA THR A 428 5.41 34.73 -15.27
C THR A 428 4.07 34.20 -15.69
N GLY A 429 3.19 35.08 -16.15
CA GLY A 429 1.85 34.66 -16.55
C GLY A 429 1.01 35.75 -17.14
N THR A 430 -0.28 35.48 -17.24
CA THR A 430 -1.30 36.41 -17.68
C THR A 430 -2.47 36.36 -16.72
N GLU A 431 -2.95 37.50 -16.31
CA GLU A 431 -4.06 37.65 -15.38
C GLU A 431 -5.17 38.52 -15.95
N ASP A 432 -6.39 38.18 -15.60
CA ASP A 432 -7.57 39.01 -15.83
C ASP A 432 -7.89 39.71 -14.51
N ILE A 433 -8.00 41.01 -14.54
CA ILE A 433 -8.16 41.85 -13.36
C ILE A 433 -9.55 42.53 -13.40
N GLY A 434 -10.39 42.23 -12.41
CA GLY A 434 -11.58 43.02 -12.15
C GLY A 434 -11.24 44.25 -11.30
N THR A 435 -11.58 45.42 -11.74
CA THR A 435 -11.37 46.66 -10.99
C THR A 435 -12.66 47.46 -10.84
N PRO A 436 -12.77 48.36 -9.85
CA PRO A 436 -13.94 49.26 -9.75
C PRO A 436 -14.22 50.05 -11.00
N SER A 437 -13.21 50.25 -11.85
CA SER A 437 -13.31 51.00 -13.12
C SER A 437 -13.71 50.12 -14.31
N GLY A 438 -13.78 48.80 -14.12
CA GLY A 438 -14.12 47.80 -15.11
C GLY A 438 -13.02 46.72 -15.28
N PRO A 439 -13.23 45.73 -16.15
CA PRO A 439 -12.31 44.64 -16.38
C PRO A 439 -11.08 45.09 -17.14
N ASN A 440 -9.94 44.50 -16.78
CA ASN A 440 -8.68 44.67 -17.46
C ASN A 440 -8.15 43.26 -17.85
N PRO A 441 -8.41 42.82 -19.09
CA PRO A 441 -8.03 41.47 -19.53
C PRO A 441 -6.56 41.40 -19.94
N ASP A 442 -6.03 40.17 -19.91
CA ASP A 442 -4.73 39.81 -20.49
C ASP A 442 -3.54 40.64 -19.95
N VAL A 443 -3.57 40.98 -18.68
CA VAL A 443 -2.48 41.69 -18.02
C VAL A 443 -1.28 40.77 -17.83
N ALA A 444 -0.14 41.12 -18.40
CA ALA A 444 1.07 40.34 -18.25
C ALA A 444 1.66 40.51 -16.84
N PHE A 445 1.90 39.38 -16.19
CA PHE A 445 2.54 39.29 -14.89
C PHE A 445 3.98 38.76 -15.04
N ASN A 446 4.93 39.49 -14.48
CA ASN A 446 6.33 39.11 -14.46
C ASN A 446 6.89 39.29 -13.05
N SER A 447 7.52 38.26 -12.53
CA SER A 447 8.17 38.29 -11.23
C SER A 447 9.34 37.31 -11.16
N THR A 448 10.18 37.51 -10.15
CA THR A 448 11.17 36.53 -9.75
C THR A 448 10.86 36.01 -8.34
N TYR A 449 11.26 34.78 -8.06
CA TYR A 449 11.04 34.21 -6.72
C TYR A 449 12.29 33.49 -6.22
N SER A 450 12.36 33.37 -4.89
CA SER A 450 13.37 32.58 -4.18
C SER A 450 12.74 31.89 -2.98
N ILE A 451 12.73 30.55 -3.00
CA ILE A 451 12.34 29.73 -1.85
C ILE A 451 13.60 29.54 -1.00
N SER A 452 13.51 29.89 0.28
CA SER A 452 14.64 29.78 1.21
C SER A 452 15.10 28.30 1.34
N PRO A 453 16.37 28.01 1.07
CA PRO A 453 16.91 26.66 1.25
C PRO A 453 17.18 26.32 2.72
N SER A 454 17.11 27.31 3.64
CA SER A 454 17.29 27.12 5.08
C SER A 454 16.56 28.24 5.87
N PRO A 455 15.59 27.90 6.70
CA PRO A 455 14.99 26.57 6.89
C PRO A 455 14.20 26.13 5.65
N THR A 456 14.20 24.84 5.37
CA THR A 456 13.50 24.24 4.22
C THR A 456 11.98 24.15 4.41
N ASN A 457 11.41 25.14 5.06
CA ASN A 457 10.01 25.19 5.50
C ASN A 457 9.05 25.70 4.42
N GLY A 458 9.55 25.96 3.20
CA GLY A 458 8.72 26.41 2.08
C GLY A 458 8.38 27.89 2.07
N ARG A 459 8.92 28.68 3.01
CA ARG A 459 8.82 30.15 2.95
C ARG A 459 9.76 30.69 1.88
N GLY A 460 9.26 31.61 1.07
CA GLY A 460 10.04 32.26 0.03
C GLY A 460 9.58 33.70 -0.20
N THR A 461 10.25 34.37 -1.12
CA THR A 461 9.91 35.74 -1.54
C THR A 461 9.69 35.80 -3.03
N VAL A 462 8.76 36.67 -3.44
CA VAL A 462 8.49 37.01 -4.84
C VAL A 462 8.79 38.51 -5.00
N THR A 463 9.54 38.86 -6.00
CA THR A 463 9.75 40.26 -6.41
C THR A 463 8.99 40.49 -7.72
N ILE A 464 7.92 41.29 -7.65
CA ILE A 464 7.07 41.61 -8.78
C ILE A 464 7.79 42.66 -9.62
N ILE A 465 7.92 42.40 -10.92
CA ILE A 465 8.63 43.29 -11.87
C ILE A 465 7.61 44.07 -12.70
N SER A 466 6.46 43.52 -12.97
CA SER A 466 5.35 44.13 -13.73
C SER A 466 4.61 45.21 -12.92
N GLY A 467 3.96 46.14 -13.57
CA GLY A 467 3.16 47.16 -12.94
C GLY A 467 3.95 48.10 -12.04
N ASN A 468 3.47 48.38 -10.83
CA ASN A 468 4.11 49.25 -9.84
C ASN A 468 5.28 48.58 -9.08
N GLY A 469 5.61 47.35 -9.40
CA GLY A 469 6.53 46.51 -8.64
C GLY A 469 6.01 46.12 -7.27
N GLY A 470 6.81 45.45 -6.50
CA GLY A 470 6.44 45.04 -5.13
C GLY A 470 7.12 43.76 -4.69
N THR A 471 6.87 43.40 -3.44
CA THR A 471 7.35 42.12 -2.90
C THR A 471 6.18 41.37 -2.22
N ALA A 472 6.16 40.06 -2.42
CA ALA A 472 5.26 39.17 -1.72
C ALA A 472 6.06 38.08 -1.01
N VAL A 473 5.49 37.53 0.05
CA VAL A 473 6.01 36.35 0.73
C VAL A 473 5.16 35.15 0.35
N ILE A 474 5.79 34.05 0.03
CA ILE A 474 5.11 32.82 -0.33
C ILE A 474 5.34 31.72 0.72
N TYR A 475 4.35 30.88 0.87
CA TYR A 475 4.40 29.67 1.67
C TYR A 475 3.91 28.47 0.85
N MET A 476 4.81 27.51 0.64
CA MET A 476 4.51 26.28 -0.08
C MET A 476 3.64 25.38 0.79
N ILE A 477 2.48 25.00 0.29
CA ILE A 477 1.64 23.94 0.87
C ILE A 477 2.10 22.58 0.31
N SER A 478 2.29 22.53 -1.02
CA SER A 478 2.80 21.37 -1.74
C SER A 478 3.47 21.84 -3.04
N PRO A 479 4.11 20.97 -3.81
CA PRO A 479 4.61 21.33 -5.14
C PRO A 479 3.52 21.84 -6.09
N SER A 480 2.26 21.51 -5.85
CA SER A 480 1.10 21.89 -6.67
C SER A 480 0.29 23.05 -6.10
N LYS A 481 0.62 23.53 -4.90
CA LYS A 481 -0.17 24.58 -4.22
C LYS A 481 0.71 25.44 -3.33
N PHE A 482 0.53 26.75 -3.41
CA PHE A 482 1.15 27.72 -2.51
C PHE A 482 0.26 28.93 -2.30
N VAL A 483 0.53 29.66 -1.23
CA VAL A 483 -0.10 30.94 -0.95
C VAL A 483 0.93 32.05 -1.02
N ALA A 484 0.50 33.24 -1.41
CA ALA A 484 1.31 34.45 -1.35
C ALA A 484 0.56 35.55 -0.61
N VAL A 485 1.30 36.40 0.08
CA VAL A 485 0.79 37.61 0.74
C VAL A 485 1.73 38.79 0.42
N SER A 486 1.16 39.95 0.15
CA SER A 486 1.94 41.18 -0.11
C SER A 486 1.88 42.10 1.12
N PRO A 487 2.80 41.96 2.09
CA PRO A 487 2.72 42.70 3.35
C PRO A 487 2.90 44.23 3.20
N ASN A 488 3.55 44.67 2.13
CA ASN A 488 3.79 46.08 1.84
C ASN A 488 2.68 46.75 1.02
N ASP A 489 1.66 46.00 0.62
CA ASP A 489 0.52 46.53 -0.10
C ASP A 489 -0.38 47.34 0.85
N PRO A 490 -0.82 48.54 0.49
CA PRO A 490 -1.83 49.26 1.30
C PRO A 490 -3.14 48.50 1.44
N ASN A 491 -3.45 47.60 0.50
CA ASN A 491 -4.62 46.74 0.48
C ASN A 491 -4.14 45.27 0.35
N PRO A 492 -3.60 44.71 1.42
CA PRO A 492 -3.03 43.35 1.38
C PRO A 492 -4.12 42.31 1.12
N ALA A 493 -3.77 41.31 0.30
CA ALA A 493 -4.61 40.17 -0.01
C ALA A 493 -3.80 38.87 0.16
N VAL A 494 -4.51 37.80 0.40
CA VAL A 494 -3.95 36.45 0.23
C VAL A 494 -4.26 35.98 -1.18
N LEU A 495 -3.23 35.51 -1.85
CA LEU A 495 -3.29 34.97 -3.20
C LEU A 495 -3.04 33.47 -3.11
N LEU A 496 -3.93 32.68 -3.68
CA LEU A 496 -3.75 31.23 -3.79
C LEU A 496 -3.33 30.87 -5.20
N PHE A 497 -2.41 29.92 -5.28
CA PHE A 497 -1.92 29.36 -6.54
C PHE A 497 -2.04 27.84 -6.45
N GLU A 498 -2.79 27.26 -7.37
CA GLU A 498 -2.98 25.83 -7.49
C GLU A 498 -2.60 25.37 -8.90
N SER A 499 -1.99 24.20 -9.06
CA SER A 499 -1.57 23.71 -10.37
C SER A 499 -2.74 23.75 -11.36
N SER A 500 -2.53 24.42 -12.49
CA SER A 500 -3.50 24.55 -13.59
C SER A 500 -3.24 23.54 -14.69
N SER A 501 -2.00 23.09 -14.84
CA SER A 501 -1.77 21.96 -15.72
C SER A 501 -2.55 20.79 -15.15
N VAL A 502 -3.43 20.20 -15.93
CA VAL A 502 -3.85 18.82 -15.67
C VAL A 502 -2.53 18.06 -15.48
N PRO A 503 -2.18 17.56 -14.31
CA PRO A 503 -1.02 16.70 -14.15
C PRO A 503 -1.23 15.64 -15.20
N ALA A 504 -0.28 15.43 -16.12
CA ALA A 504 -0.36 14.43 -17.18
C ALA A 504 -0.99 13.23 -16.54
N SER A 505 -2.23 12.92 -16.93
CA SER A 505 -3.26 12.24 -16.11
C SER A 505 -2.58 11.13 -15.32
N VAL A 506 -2.49 11.30 -14.00
CA VAL A 506 -1.77 10.36 -13.15
C VAL A 506 -2.34 9.00 -13.48
N SER A 507 -1.57 8.24 -14.22
CA SER A 507 -1.96 6.94 -14.72
C SER A 507 -1.19 5.87 -13.98
N LEU A 508 -1.66 4.65 -14.05
CA LEU A 508 -0.93 3.53 -13.50
C LEU A 508 0.34 3.27 -14.34
N SER A 509 1.50 3.55 -13.78
CA SER A 509 2.81 3.36 -14.42
C SER A 509 3.22 1.90 -14.41
N SER A 510 3.18 1.23 -13.26
CA SER A 510 3.60 -0.16 -13.12
C SER A 510 2.86 -0.91 -12.01
N LEU A 511 2.88 -2.24 -12.16
CA LEU A 511 2.56 -3.21 -11.11
C LEU A 511 3.73 -4.17 -10.99
N ALA A 512 4.27 -4.33 -9.80
CA ALA A 512 5.34 -5.28 -9.51
C ALA A 512 4.92 -6.22 -8.38
N LEU A 513 5.44 -7.46 -8.42
CA LEU A 513 5.26 -8.47 -7.37
C LEU A 513 6.62 -8.88 -6.82
N ASN A 514 6.77 -8.95 -5.53
CA ASN A 514 8.00 -9.41 -4.88
C ASN A 514 7.69 -10.28 -3.67
N PRO A 515 8.08 -11.58 -3.70
CA PRO A 515 8.68 -12.32 -4.83
C PRO A 515 7.66 -12.62 -5.95
N THR A 516 8.15 -12.85 -7.18
CA THR A 516 7.34 -13.26 -8.33
C THR A 516 6.98 -14.74 -8.35
N SER A 517 7.57 -15.53 -7.44
CA SER A 517 7.27 -16.94 -7.23
C SER A 517 7.19 -17.24 -5.74
N VAL A 518 6.14 -17.95 -5.32
CA VAL A 518 5.91 -18.35 -3.94
C VAL A 518 5.49 -19.81 -3.88
N THR A 519 5.82 -20.47 -2.78
CA THR A 519 5.21 -21.76 -2.45
C THR A 519 3.77 -21.51 -1.98
N GLY A 520 2.85 -22.34 -2.45
CA GLY A 520 1.43 -22.22 -2.08
C GLY A 520 1.20 -22.17 -0.57
N GLY A 521 0.43 -21.22 -0.11
CA GLY A 521 0.24 -20.85 1.29
C GLY A 521 1.09 -19.64 1.74
N ASN A 522 2.11 -19.23 0.98
CA ASN A 522 2.90 -18.03 1.26
C ASN A 522 2.38 -16.82 0.48
N SER A 523 2.73 -15.63 0.95
CA SER A 523 2.31 -14.37 0.33
C SER A 523 3.41 -13.75 -0.53
N SER A 524 2.99 -12.91 -1.48
CA SER A 524 3.82 -11.96 -2.21
C SER A 524 3.33 -10.55 -1.94
N THR A 525 4.22 -9.56 -2.00
CA THR A 525 3.86 -8.15 -1.92
C THR A 525 3.73 -7.58 -3.32
N GLY A 526 2.55 -7.04 -3.62
CA GLY A 526 2.30 -6.24 -4.81
C GLY A 526 2.59 -4.77 -4.55
N THR A 527 3.18 -4.08 -5.51
CA THR A 527 3.41 -2.64 -5.48
C THR A 527 2.83 -2.03 -6.76
N VAL A 528 1.87 -1.13 -6.59
CA VAL A 528 1.39 -0.26 -7.68
C VAL A 528 2.18 1.03 -7.66
N THR A 529 2.58 1.52 -8.84
CA THR A 529 3.28 2.81 -8.99
C THR A 529 2.53 3.65 -10.02
N LEU A 530 2.29 4.89 -9.69
CA LEU A 530 1.67 5.89 -10.55
C LEU A 530 2.74 6.64 -11.35
N SER A 531 2.33 7.28 -12.43
CA SER A 531 3.20 8.14 -13.25
C SER A 531 3.58 9.47 -12.56
N GLY A 532 2.86 9.84 -11.50
CA GLY A 532 3.06 11.04 -10.70
C GLY A 532 2.41 10.90 -9.32
N ALA A 533 2.47 11.95 -8.53
CA ALA A 533 1.85 12.00 -7.20
C ALA A 533 0.33 11.81 -7.29
N ALA A 534 -0.24 11.01 -6.38
CA ALA A 534 -1.68 10.81 -6.31
C ALA A 534 -2.40 12.12 -5.95
N PRO A 535 -3.59 12.38 -6.51
CA PRO A 535 -4.37 13.60 -6.25
C PRO A 535 -4.77 13.73 -4.77
N SER A 536 -5.27 14.89 -4.38
CA SER A 536 -5.59 15.25 -2.99
C SER A 536 -6.60 14.32 -2.29
N GLY A 537 -7.40 13.57 -3.06
CA GLY A 537 -8.27 12.50 -2.53
C GLY A 537 -7.62 11.11 -2.49
N GLY A 538 -6.34 10.99 -2.87
CA GLY A 538 -5.68 9.72 -3.12
C GLY A 538 -6.11 9.07 -4.45
N ALA A 539 -5.43 8.01 -4.85
CA ALA A 539 -5.73 7.25 -6.06
C ALA A 539 -6.17 5.83 -5.69
N GLN A 540 -7.43 5.51 -5.85
CA GLN A 540 -7.93 4.17 -5.62
C GLN A 540 -7.67 3.29 -6.85
N VAL A 541 -6.74 2.37 -6.73
CA VAL A 541 -6.35 1.41 -7.77
C VAL A 541 -7.15 0.12 -7.57
N THR A 542 -7.96 -0.25 -8.54
CA THR A 542 -8.72 -1.51 -8.52
C THR A 542 -7.79 -2.68 -8.84
N LEU A 543 -7.90 -3.76 -8.06
CA LEU A 543 -7.08 -4.95 -8.19
C LEU A 543 -7.92 -6.17 -8.58
N SER A 544 -7.34 -7.05 -9.37
CA SER A 544 -7.96 -8.31 -9.75
C SER A 544 -6.93 -9.43 -9.90
N SER A 545 -7.40 -10.66 -9.77
CA SER A 545 -6.63 -11.87 -9.98
C SER A 545 -7.31 -12.75 -11.03
N SER A 546 -6.55 -13.27 -11.98
CA SER A 546 -7.08 -14.19 -13.01
C SER A 546 -7.54 -15.53 -12.45
N ASN A 547 -7.07 -15.88 -11.22
CA ASN A 547 -7.47 -17.09 -10.52
C ASN A 547 -7.47 -16.87 -9.00
N THR A 548 -8.61 -16.46 -8.48
CA THR A 548 -8.80 -16.16 -7.05
C THR A 548 -8.77 -17.40 -6.14
N ALA A 549 -8.88 -18.61 -6.69
CA ALA A 549 -8.71 -19.83 -5.92
C ALA A 549 -7.22 -20.11 -5.61
N VAL A 550 -6.31 -19.64 -6.46
CA VAL A 550 -4.85 -19.84 -6.33
C VAL A 550 -4.17 -18.63 -5.71
N ALA A 551 -4.53 -17.42 -6.12
CA ALA A 551 -3.96 -16.19 -5.58
C ALA A 551 -5.05 -15.12 -5.40
N ARG A 552 -5.13 -14.53 -4.20
CA ARG A 552 -6.12 -13.50 -3.83
C ARG A 552 -5.44 -12.16 -3.60
N VAL A 553 -6.11 -11.11 -4.06
CA VAL A 553 -5.78 -9.71 -3.79
C VAL A 553 -6.97 -9.00 -3.16
N PRO A 554 -6.79 -7.89 -2.43
CA PRO A 554 -7.90 -7.01 -2.06
C PRO A 554 -8.58 -6.45 -3.33
N SER A 555 -9.80 -5.97 -3.22
CA SER A 555 -10.53 -5.37 -4.36
C SER A 555 -9.88 -4.09 -4.87
N SER A 556 -9.19 -3.36 -4.00
CA SER A 556 -8.45 -2.14 -4.34
C SER A 556 -7.34 -1.86 -3.34
N VAL A 557 -6.43 -0.98 -3.72
CA VAL A 557 -5.44 -0.34 -2.87
C VAL A 557 -5.47 1.16 -3.14
N THR A 558 -5.35 1.98 -2.10
CA THR A 558 -5.31 3.43 -2.24
C THR A 558 -3.87 3.92 -2.15
N VAL A 559 -3.41 4.60 -3.19
CA VAL A 559 -2.19 5.40 -3.13
C VAL A 559 -2.56 6.71 -2.43
N ALA A 560 -1.97 6.99 -1.29
CA ALA A 560 -2.29 8.17 -0.50
C ALA A 560 -2.01 9.47 -1.28
N ALA A 561 -2.75 10.52 -0.98
CA ALA A 561 -2.55 11.83 -1.58
C ALA A 561 -1.08 12.24 -1.51
N GLY A 562 -0.53 12.71 -2.62
CA GLY A 562 0.88 13.09 -2.76
C GLY A 562 1.88 11.93 -2.87
N ALA A 563 1.49 10.69 -2.58
CA ALA A 563 2.36 9.53 -2.78
C ALA A 563 2.34 9.07 -4.25
N THR A 564 3.41 8.39 -4.67
CA THR A 564 3.53 7.84 -6.03
C THR A 564 3.32 6.33 -6.08
N SER A 565 3.21 5.64 -4.94
CA SER A 565 3.05 4.19 -4.88
C SER A 565 2.32 3.73 -3.63
N ALA A 566 1.77 2.52 -3.69
CA ALA A 566 1.21 1.82 -2.54
C ALA A 566 1.45 0.32 -2.68
N THR A 567 1.49 -0.37 -1.54
CA THR A 567 1.69 -1.81 -1.48
C THR A 567 0.42 -2.53 -1.04
N PHE A 568 0.27 -3.77 -1.49
CA PHE A 568 -0.82 -4.67 -1.08
C PHE A 568 -0.32 -6.10 -1.00
N MET A 569 -1.03 -6.93 -0.26
CA MET A 569 -0.68 -8.34 -0.08
C MET A 569 -1.39 -9.21 -1.13
N VAL A 570 -0.66 -10.13 -1.73
CA VAL A 570 -1.18 -11.21 -2.56
C VAL A 570 -1.04 -12.51 -1.78
N SER A 571 -2.15 -13.07 -1.34
CA SER A 571 -2.17 -14.34 -0.59
C SER A 571 -2.32 -15.51 -1.56
N SER A 572 -1.50 -16.55 -1.43
CA SER A 572 -1.63 -17.75 -2.25
C SER A 572 -2.22 -18.94 -1.49
N SER A 573 -2.82 -19.86 -2.21
CA SER A 573 -3.32 -21.13 -1.71
C SER A 573 -2.38 -22.28 -2.12
N ALA A 574 -2.45 -23.42 -1.41
CA ALA A 574 -1.73 -24.62 -1.81
C ALA A 574 -2.19 -25.11 -3.19
N VAL A 575 -1.23 -25.50 -4.02
CA VAL A 575 -1.47 -26.03 -5.37
C VAL A 575 -0.81 -27.41 -5.54
N ALA A 576 -1.42 -28.25 -6.37
CA ALA A 576 -0.86 -29.59 -6.65
C ALA A 576 0.22 -29.55 -7.76
N ALA A 577 0.19 -28.52 -8.61
CA ALA A 577 1.17 -28.30 -9.66
C ALA A 577 1.47 -26.80 -9.75
N SER A 578 2.66 -26.46 -10.26
CA SER A 578 3.06 -25.06 -10.46
C SER A 578 2.03 -24.36 -11.36
N THR A 579 1.47 -23.26 -10.84
CA THR A 579 0.40 -22.51 -11.48
C THR A 579 0.76 -21.03 -11.53
N THR A 580 0.70 -20.44 -12.71
CA THR A 580 0.92 -19.01 -12.89
C THR A 580 -0.41 -18.27 -12.89
N VAL A 581 -0.50 -17.21 -12.08
CA VAL A 581 -1.67 -16.35 -11.95
C VAL A 581 -1.29 -14.93 -12.34
N THR A 582 -2.11 -14.27 -13.15
CA THR A 582 -1.93 -12.87 -13.49
C THR A 582 -2.69 -12.00 -12.49
N ILE A 583 -1.97 -11.11 -11.84
CA ILE A 583 -2.55 -10.04 -11.02
C ILE A 583 -2.60 -8.79 -11.88
N SER A 584 -3.75 -8.11 -11.87
CA SER A 584 -3.96 -6.89 -12.64
C SER A 584 -4.38 -5.76 -11.74
N ALA A 585 -3.89 -4.57 -12.02
CA ALA A 585 -4.23 -3.32 -11.37
C ALA A 585 -4.74 -2.33 -12.42
N THR A 586 -5.80 -1.59 -12.11
CA THR A 586 -6.43 -0.63 -13.02
C THR A 586 -6.66 0.69 -12.30
N TYR A 587 -6.22 1.79 -12.91
CA TYR A 587 -6.46 3.14 -12.45
C TYR A 587 -6.60 4.08 -13.65
N SER A 588 -7.62 4.95 -13.64
CA SER A 588 -7.89 5.93 -14.72
C SER A 588 -7.84 5.30 -16.13
N GLY A 589 -8.43 4.11 -16.31
CA GLY A 589 -8.46 3.41 -17.59
C GLY A 589 -7.15 2.69 -17.97
N ALA A 590 -6.04 2.96 -17.29
CA ALA A 590 -4.76 2.26 -17.50
C ALA A 590 -4.71 0.97 -16.66
N THR A 591 -4.42 -0.13 -17.32
CA THR A 591 -4.25 -1.43 -16.67
C THR A 591 -2.80 -1.88 -16.77
N ARG A 592 -2.26 -2.41 -15.67
CA ARG A 592 -0.95 -3.07 -15.59
C ARG A 592 -1.13 -4.44 -14.98
N SER A 593 -0.31 -5.39 -15.43
CA SER A 593 -0.39 -6.76 -14.95
C SER A 593 0.99 -7.31 -14.60
N ALA A 594 1.03 -8.20 -13.63
CA ALA A 594 2.21 -8.93 -13.22
C ALA A 594 1.86 -10.39 -12.95
N SER A 595 2.80 -11.31 -13.25
CA SER A 595 2.60 -12.73 -13.07
C SER A 595 3.16 -13.19 -11.74
N LEU A 596 2.38 -13.98 -10.99
CA LEU A 596 2.80 -14.71 -9.80
C LEU A 596 2.80 -16.20 -10.10
N THR A 597 3.93 -16.86 -9.91
CA THR A 597 4.02 -18.33 -9.98
C THR A 597 3.85 -18.92 -8.59
N VAL A 598 2.82 -19.73 -8.42
CA VAL A 598 2.58 -20.48 -7.17
C VAL A 598 3.04 -21.91 -7.37
N THR A 599 4.05 -22.33 -6.62
CA THR A 599 4.62 -23.67 -6.69
C THR A 599 4.03 -24.56 -5.60
N PRO A 600 3.91 -25.89 -5.83
CA PRO A 600 3.51 -26.80 -4.78
C PRO A 600 4.53 -26.81 -3.64
N ALA A 601 4.05 -27.07 -2.43
CA ALA A 601 4.93 -27.33 -1.30
C ALA A 601 5.76 -28.57 -1.61
N SER A 602 7.07 -28.51 -1.33
CA SER A 602 7.93 -29.70 -1.44
C SER A 602 7.36 -30.80 -0.54
N PRO A 603 7.19 -32.05 -1.03
CA PRO A 603 6.81 -33.15 -0.17
C PRO A 603 7.77 -33.24 1.04
N PRO A 604 7.29 -33.66 2.21
CA PRO A 604 8.18 -33.85 3.35
C PRO A 604 9.27 -34.84 2.96
N PRO A 605 10.52 -34.68 3.41
CA PRO A 605 11.61 -35.61 3.14
C PRO A 605 11.22 -37.03 3.55
N PRO A 606 11.50 -38.05 2.73
CA PRO A 606 11.21 -39.44 3.09
C PRO A 606 11.98 -39.82 4.37
N THR A 607 11.37 -40.64 5.21
CA THR A 607 12.02 -41.19 6.42
C THR A 607 12.48 -42.62 6.17
N LEU A 608 13.36 -43.17 7.02
CA LEU A 608 13.78 -44.56 6.93
C LEU A 608 12.63 -45.49 7.40
N SER A 609 12.06 -46.28 6.49
CA SER A 609 10.94 -47.19 6.74
C SER A 609 11.38 -48.53 7.29
N SER A 610 12.32 -49.18 6.61
CA SER A 610 12.76 -50.53 7.02
C SER A 610 14.20 -50.83 6.60
N LEU A 611 14.78 -51.82 7.30
CA LEU A 611 15.98 -52.54 6.93
C LEU A 611 15.68 -54.04 6.98
N SER A 612 16.02 -54.78 5.92
CA SER A 612 15.90 -56.26 5.88
C SER A 612 17.19 -56.89 5.38
N LEU A 613 17.38 -58.14 5.75
CA LEU A 613 18.54 -58.96 5.35
C LEU A 613 18.03 -60.25 4.69
N ASN A 614 18.58 -60.60 3.55
CA ASN A 614 18.24 -61.83 2.85
C ASN A 614 19.49 -62.50 2.24
N PRO A 615 19.84 -63.72 2.70
CA PRO A 615 19.25 -64.47 3.80
C PRO A 615 19.62 -63.90 5.18
N ALA A 616 18.75 -64.06 6.18
CA ALA A 616 18.94 -63.66 7.58
C ALA A 616 19.93 -64.54 8.33
N SER A 617 20.36 -65.71 7.76
CA SER A 617 21.37 -66.57 8.26
C SER A 617 22.30 -67.06 7.15
N VAL A 618 23.59 -66.99 7.36
CA VAL A 618 24.60 -67.38 6.41
C VAL A 618 25.75 -68.12 7.10
N THR A 619 26.39 -69.04 6.39
CA THR A 619 27.64 -69.58 6.82
C THR A 619 28.76 -68.57 6.70
N GLY A 620 29.64 -68.47 7.71
CA GLY A 620 30.72 -67.50 7.71
C GLY A 620 31.58 -67.59 6.45
N GLY A 621 31.88 -66.49 5.84
CA GLY A 621 32.50 -66.38 4.53
C GLY A 621 31.51 -66.12 3.38
N ASN A 622 30.21 -66.38 3.56
CA ASN A 622 29.17 -66.09 2.59
C ASN A 622 28.55 -64.69 2.86
N SER A 623 28.00 -64.11 1.85
CA SER A 623 27.37 -62.78 1.97
C SER A 623 25.86 -62.86 2.17
N SER A 624 25.29 -61.83 2.78
CA SER A 624 23.85 -61.53 2.82
C SER A 624 23.60 -60.18 2.11
N THR A 625 22.44 -60.00 1.52
CA THR A 625 22.00 -58.75 0.91
C THR A 625 21.13 -58.00 1.90
N GLY A 626 21.55 -56.79 2.28
CA GLY A 626 20.74 -55.85 3.03
C GLY A 626 19.94 -54.98 2.07
N THR A 627 18.70 -54.67 2.43
CA THR A 627 17.83 -53.75 1.70
C THR A 627 17.34 -52.66 2.64
N VAL A 628 17.64 -51.41 2.30
CA VAL A 628 17.13 -50.21 2.96
C VAL A 628 15.93 -49.71 2.19
N THR A 629 14.81 -49.37 2.89
CA THR A 629 13.61 -48.82 2.28
C THR A 629 13.22 -47.52 2.97
N LEU A 630 12.89 -46.49 2.19
CA LEU A 630 12.38 -45.20 2.63
C LEU A 630 10.85 -45.21 2.57
N SER A 631 10.19 -44.28 3.31
CA SER A 631 8.76 -44.07 3.29
C SER A 631 8.23 -43.49 1.98
N GLY A 632 9.10 -42.97 1.13
CA GLY A 632 8.78 -42.37 -0.17
C GLY A 632 10.03 -42.29 -1.06
N ALA A 633 9.88 -41.68 -2.23
CA ALA A 633 10.96 -41.50 -3.18
C ALA A 633 12.05 -40.55 -2.64
N ALA A 634 13.31 -40.91 -2.84
CA ALA A 634 14.44 -40.06 -2.50
C ALA A 634 14.43 -38.76 -3.32
N PRO A 635 14.79 -37.60 -2.74
CA PRO A 635 14.84 -36.31 -3.43
C PRO A 635 15.91 -36.31 -4.55
N SER A 636 15.91 -35.23 -5.34
CA SER A 636 16.73 -35.07 -6.56
C SER A 636 18.26 -35.20 -6.34
N GLY A 637 18.73 -35.18 -5.11
CA GLY A 637 20.13 -35.46 -4.78
C GLY A 637 20.39 -36.89 -4.30
N GLY A 638 19.36 -37.75 -4.23
CA GLY A 638 19.41 -39.06 -3.58
C GLY A 638 19.39 -38.93 -2.06
N THR A 639 19.37 -40.09 -1.37
CA THR A 639 19.37 -40.14 0.10
C THR A 639 20.48 -41.04 0.58
N GLN A 640 21.46 -40.52 1.29
CA GLN A 640 22.51 -41.28 1.92
C GLN A 640 22.06 -41.82 3.27
N VAL A 641 22.12 -43.14 3.43
CA VAL A 641 21.78 -43.88 4.67
C VAL A 641 23.05 -44.44 5.27
N THR A 642 23.37 -44.09 6.50
CA THR A 642 24.53 -44.59 7.23
C THR A 642 24.26 -45.99 7.71
N LEU A 643 25.24 -46.91 7.53
CA LEU A 643 25.16 -48.30 7.94
C LEU A 643 26.19 -48.61 9.03
N SER A 644 25.83 -49.53 9.91
CA SER A 644 26.71 -50.01 10.96
C SER A 644 26.46 -51.48 11.28
N SER A 645 27.46 -52.13 11.81
CA SER A 645 27.42 -53.51 12.29
C SER A 645 27.85 -53.54 13.76
N SER A 646 27.12 -54.23 14.57
CA SER A 646 27.45 -54.42 15.99
C SER A 646 28.71 -55.31 16.21
N ASN A 647 29.09 -56.09 15.18
CA ASN A 647 30.26 -56.93 15.22
C ASN A 647 30.93 -57.00 13.83
N THR A 648 31.88 -56.10 13.57
CA THR A 648 32.55 -55.93 12.29
C THR A 648 33.57 -57.05 11.99
N THR A 649 33.90 -57.90 12.98
CA THR A 649 34.72 -59.05 12.77
C THR A 649 33.96 -60.24 12.20
N ALA A 650 32.67 -60.38 12.58
CA ALA A 650 31.78 -61.43 12.08
C ALA A 650 31.02 -61.02 10.79
N ALA A 651 30.55 -59.73 10.71
CA ALA A 651 29.86 -59.24 9.56
C ALA A 651 30.19 -57.75 9.31
N ARG A 652 30.53 -57.40 8.10
CA ARG A 652 30.88 -56.04 7.65
C ARG A 652 29.87 -55.52 6.68
N VAL A 653 29.54 -54.21 6.83
CA VAL A 653 28.76 -53.43 5.90
C VAL A 653 29.55 -52.22 5.41
N PRO A 654 29.24 -51.62 4.25
CA PRO A 654 29.79 -50.31 3.86
C PRO A 654 29.35 -49.26 4.90
N SER A 655 30.09 -48.15 5.01
CA SER A 655 29.76 -47.07 5.96
C SER A 655 28.43 -46.39 5.63
N SER A 656 28.01 -46.42 4.38
CA SER A 656 26.73 -45.87 3.91
C SER A 656 26.30 -46.50 2.59
N VAL A 657 25.03 -46.31 2.27
CA VAL A 657 24.48 -46.65 0.95
C VAL A 657 23.58 -45.50 0.51
N THR A 658 23.55 -45.19 -0.77
CA THR A 658 22.72 -44.11 -1.34
C THR A 658 21.50 -44.70 -2.03
N VAL A 659 20.32 -44.28 -1.61
CA VAL A 659 19.06 -44.47 -2.35
C VAL A 659 19.04 -43.42 -3.46
N ALA A 660 19.03 -43.85 -4.70
CA ALA A 660 19.09 -42.94 -5.85
C ALA A 660 17.86 -42.03 -5.92
N ALA A 661 18.02 -40.85 -6.51
CA ALA A 661 16.90 -39.91 -6.73
C ALA A 661 15.70 -40.61 -7.40
N GLY A 662 14.51 -40.39 -6.84
CA GLY A 662 13.28 -41.02 -7.31
C GLY A 662 13.06 -42.47 -6.89
N ALA A 663 14.09 -43.18 -6.38
CA ALA A 663 13.93 -44.54 -5.83
C ALA A 663 13.45 -44.49 -4.37
N SER A 664 12.76 -45.52 -3.95
CA SER A 664 12.32 -45.70 -2.54
C SER A 664 13.17 -46.76 -1.79
N SER A 665 14.08 -47.48 -2.44
CA SER A 665 14.91 -48.46 -1.79
C SER A 665 16.26 -48.65 -2.51
N THR A 666 17.20 -49.26 -1.80
CA THR A 666 18.51 -49.66 -2.35
C THR A 666 19.04 -50.85 -1.58
N THR A 667 19.96 -51.62 -2.22
CA THR A 667 20.59 -52.78 -1.62
C THR A 667 22.04 -52.53 -1.32
N PHE A 668 22.60 -53.29 -0.38
CA PHE A 668 24.01 -53.32 -0.04
C PHE A 668 24.44 -54.73 0.36
N THR A 669 25.70 -55.03 0.25
CA THR A 669 26.27 -56.34 0.63
C THR A 669 26.71 -56.34 2.09
N VAL A 670 26.32 -57.37 2.83
CA VAL A 670 26.86 -57.70 4.15
C VAL A 670 27.83 -58.83 3.95
N SER A 671 29.12 -58.57 4.08
CA SER A 671 30.18 -59.59 3.97
C SER A 671 30.44 -60.21 5.34
N THR A 672 30.45 -61.54 5.41
CA THR A 672 30.73 -62.24 6.66
C THR A 672 32.13 -62.91 6.64
N SER A 673 32.64 -63.14 7.84
CA SER A 673 33.87 -63.91 8.07
C SER A 673 33.55 -65.24 8.77
N ALA A 674 34.45 -66.20 8.68
CA ALA A 674 34.32 -67.48 9.43
C ALA A 674 34.26 -67.21 10.95
N VAL A 675 33.35 -67.88 11.62
CA VAL A 675 33.13 -67.80 13.07
C VAL A 675 33.33 -69.19 13.70
N ALA A 676 33.79 -69.19 14.93
CA ALA A 676 33.95 -70.42 15.64
C ALA A 676 32.66 -71.04 16.24
N ALA A 677 31.68 -70.15 16.49
CA ALA A 677 30.32 -70.49 16.97
C ALA A 677 29.29 -69.58 16.29
N SER A 678 28.05 -70.08 16.26
CA SER A 678 26.95 -69.26 15.69
C SER A 678 26.87 -67.90 16.38
N THR A 679 26.97 -66.84 15.61
CA THR A 679 27.09 -65.44 16.08
C THR A 679 26.01 -64.62 15.46
N THR A 680 25.17 -63.98 16.29
CA THR A 680 24.15 -63.03 15.83
C THR A 680 24.76 -61.64 15.79
N VAL A 681 24.64 -60.95 14.66
CA VAL A 681 25.12 -59.59 14.43
C VAL A 681 23.94 -58.71 14.11
N THR A 682 23.83 -57.56 14.79
CA THR A 682 22.84 -56.53 14.47
C THR A 682 23.42 -55.60 13.40
N ILE A 683 22.77 -55.53 12.25
CA ILE A 683 23.06 -54.54 11.20
C ILE A 683 22.04 -53.41 11.38
N SER A 684 22.53 -52.17 11.40
CA SER A 684 21.70 -50.99 11.60
C SER A 684 21.89 -50.03 10.44
N ALA A 685 20.77 -49.38 10.04
CA ALA A 685 20.72 -48.30 9.07
C ALA A 685 20.15 -47.09 9.76
N THR A 686 20.74 -45.86 9.55
CA THR A 686 20.32 -44.61 10.17
C THR A 686 20.19 -43.53 9.10
N TYR A 687 19.04 -42.82 9.11
CA TYR A 687 18.79 -41.65 8.29
C TYR A 687 17.94 -40.65 9.04
N SER A 688 18.36 -39.35 9.05
CA SER A 688 17.60 -38.24 9.74
C SER A 688 17.20 -38.58 11.18
N GLY A 689 18.09 -39.24 11.94
CA GLY A 689 17.85 -39.63 13.33
C GLY A 689 16.97 -40.88 13.52
N VAL A 690 16.41 -41.43 12.44
CA VAL A 690 15.65 -42.70 12.50
C VAL A 690 16.60 -43.86 12.24
N THR A 691 16.63 -44.83 13.16
CA THR A 691 17.44 -46.06 13.03
C THR A 691 16.52 -47.27 12.88
N LYS A 692 16.83 -48.14 11.93
CA LYS A 692 16.21 -49.46 11.75
C LYS A 692 17.32 -50.51 11.81
N SER A 693 17.00 -51.67 12.39
CA SER A 693 17.97 -52.75 12.59
C SER A 693 17.41 -54.09 12.14
N ALA A 694 18.28 -54.96 11.69
CA ALA A 694 17.97 -56.33 11.32
C ALA A 694 19.07 -57.25 11.85
N LEU A 695 18.69 -58.49 12.24
CA LEU A 695 19.61 -59.46 12.76
C LEU A 695 20.12 -60.39 11.66
N LEU A 696 21.44 -60.64 11.64
CA LEU A 696 22.12 -61.60 10.79
C LEU A 696 22.78 -62.67 11.65
N THR A 697 22.39 -63.94 11.44
CA THR A 697 23.06 -65.08 12.08
C THR A 697 24.19 -65.59 11.19
N VAL A 698 25.37 -65.56 11.68
CA VAL A 698 26.55 -66.12 11.00
C VAL A 698 26.85 -67.48 11.66
N THR A 699 26.77 -68.56 10.89
CA THR A 699 27.01 -69.89 11.37
C THR A 699 28.45 -70.35 11.02
N PRO A 700 29.09 -71.21 11.84
CA PRO A 700 30.39 -71.71 11.54
C PRO A 700 30.42 -72.56 10.27
N VAL A 701 31.57 -72.60 9.61
CA VAL A 701 31.77 -73.46 8.48
C VAL A 701 31.82 -74.92 9.02
N PRO A 702 31.03 -75.85 8.49
CA PRO A 702 31.06 -77.23 8.92
C PRO A 702 32.52 -77.76 8.70
N PRO A 703 33.04 -78.56 9.67
CA PRO A 703 34.34 -79.25 9.50
C PRO A 703 34.33 -80.17 8.28
N PRO A 704 35.43 -80.34 7.57
CA PRO A 704 35.49 -81.26 6.45
C PRO A 704 35.24 -82.70 6.95
N LEU A 705 34.50 -83.48 6.17
CA LEU A 705 34.21 -84.85 6.49
C LEU A 705 35.45 -85.72 6.55
N PRO A 706 35.66 -86.61 7.54
CA PRO A 706 36.80 -87.47 7.60
C PRO A 706 36.84 -88.44 6.38
N THR A 707 38.00 -88.81 5.94
CA THR A 707 38.22 -89.84 4.87
C THR A 707 38.74 -91.12 5.44
N LEU A 708 38.71 -92.25 4.65
CA LEU A 708 39.25 -93.52 5.06
C LEU A 708 40.79 -93.47 5.07
N SER A 709 41.42 -93.64 6.24
CA SER A 709 42.88 -93.59 6.43
C SER A 709 43.55 -94.92 6.14
N SER A 710 43.07 -96.03 6.77
CA SER A 710 43.66 -97.37 6.64
C SER A 710 42.63 -98.48 6.74
N LEU A 711 43.05 -99.63 6.18
CA LEU A 711 42.43 -100.92 6.40
C LEU A 711 43.61 -101.93 6.79
N THR A 712 43.42 -102.60 7.93
CA THR A 712 44.42 -103.62 8.35
C THR A 712 43.63 -104.94 8.66
N LEU A 713 44.39 -106.06 8.53
CA LEU A 713 43.90 -107.39 8.83
C LEU A 713 44.83 -108.00 9.84
N ASP A 714 44.27 -108.53 10.90
CA ASP A 714 45.06 -109.20 11.94
C ASP A 714 44.35 -110.50 12.38
N PRO A 715 44.98 -111.71 12.24
CA PRO A 715 46.22 -111.91 11.53
C PRO A 715 46.07 -111.74 10.01
N SER A 716 47.05 -111.28 9.27
CA SER A 716 47.13 -111.14 7.80
C SER A 716 47.31 -112.48 7.04
N SER A 717 47.47 -113.63 7.77
CA SER A 717 47.47 -114.98 7.26
C SER A 717 46.69 -115.86 8.19
N VAL A 718 45.83 -116.69 7.65
CA VAL A 718 45.00 -117.64 8.42
C VAL A 718 44.85 -118.98 7.72
N ILE A 719 44.56 -120.06 8.46
CA ILE A 719 44.19 -121.37 7.91
C ILE A 719 42.75 -121.34 7.46
N GLY A 720 42.52 -121.65 6.16
CA GLY A 720 41.16 -121.52 5.60
C GLY A 720 40.16 -122.47 6.20
N GLY A 721 39.02 -121.96 6.59
CA GLY A 721 37.87 -122.70 7.25
C GLY A 721 38.11 -122.97 8.71
N MET A 722 39.28 -122.74 9.31
CA MET A 722 39.56 -122.94 10.73
C MET A 722 39.77 -121.63 11.48
N GLN A 723 40.23 -120.62 10.80
CA GLN A 723 40.56 -119.26 11.42
C GLN A 723 39.90 -118.14 10.67
N SER A 724 39.58 -117.14 11.38
CA SER A 724 39.10 -115.80 10.87
C SER A 724 40.18 -114.73 11.07
N SER A 725 40.08 -113.63 10.34
CA SER A 725 40.89 -112.48 10.58
C SER A 725 40.00 -111.29 10.99
N THR A 726 40.49 -110.41 11.81
CA THR A 726 39.83 -109.15 12.16
C THR A 726 40.33 -108.03 11.27
N GLY A 727 39.43 -107.47 10.48
CA GLY A 727 39.66 -106.26 9.74
C GLY A 727 39.36 -105.04 10.60
N THR A 728 40.31 -104.04 10.50
CA THR A 728 40.08 -102.75 11.18
C THR A 728 40.15 -101.63 10.15
N VAL A 729 39.14 -100.81 10.05
CA VAL A 729 39.08 -99.56 9.28
C VAL A 729 39.32 -98.39 10.19
N THR A 730 40.11 -97.38 9.67
CA THR A 730 40.40 -96.16 10.45
C THR A 730 40.14 -94.95 9.55
N LEU A 731 39.48 -93.88 10.10
CA LEU A 731 39.25 -92.63 9.44
C LEU A 731 40.35 -91.64 9.81
N THR A 732 40.46 -90.56 9.01
CA THR A 732 41.42 -89.44 9.25
C THR A 732 41.01 -88.55 10.41
N GLY A 733 39.73 -88.77 10.93
CA GLY A 733 39.21 -88.09 12.06
C GLY A 733 37.90 -88.75 12.55
N PRO A 734 37.28 -88.19 13.58
CA PRO A 734 36.03 -88.77 14.14
C PRO A 734 34.91 -88.75 13.08
N ALA A 735 34.15 -89.84 13.07
CA ALA A 735 32.96 -89.99 12.21
C ALA A 735 31.90 -88.92 12.53
N PRO A 736 31.21 -88.41 11.51
CA PRO A 736 30.13 -87.36 11.69
C PRO A 736 28.97 -87.91 12.55
N ALA A 737 28.13 -86.97 13.01
CA ALA A 737 26.85 -87.28 13.66
C ALA A 737 26.02 -88.18 12.71
N GLY A 738 25.80 -89.39 13.04
CA GLY A 738 25.17 -90.43 12.21
C GLY A 738 26.10 -91.58 11.83
N GLY A 739 27.41 -91.48 12.19
CA GLY A 739 28.44 -92.48 11.89
C GLY A 739 28.94 -92.42 10.43
N ALA A 740 29.91 -93.23 10.16
CA ALA A 740 30.44 -93.42 8.81
C ALA A 740 30.28 -94.86 8.34
N THR A 741 29.47 -95.07 7.35
CA THR A 741 29.21 -96.44 6.80
C THR A 741 30.33 -96.71 5.76
N ILE A 742 31.20 -97.70 6.06
CA ILE A 742 32.32 -98.13 5.19
C ILE A 742 31.86 -99.37 4.44
N MET A 743 31.90 -99.36 3.12
CA MET A 743 31.52 -100.50 2.28
C MET A 743 32.69 -101.44 2.22
N LEU A 744 32.47 -102.75 2.38
CA LEU A 744 33.50 -103.75 2.36
C LEU A 744 33.28 -104.72 1.21
N SER A 745 34.39 -105.26 0.66
CA SER A 745 34.34 -106.30 -0.38
C SER A 745 35.59 -107.15 -0.29
N SER A 746 35.46 -108.38 -0.72
CA SER A 746 36.54 -109.33 -0.88
C SER A 746 36.72 -109.73 -2.34
N SER A 747 37.94 -109.85 -2.86
CA SER A 747 38.25 -110.30 -4.21
C SER A 747 38.21 -111.80 -4.38
N ASN A 748 38.13 -112.53 -3.32
CA ASN A 748 38.10 -114.02 -3.31
C ASN A 748 36.98 -114.53 -2.40
N GLY A 749 36.13 -115.42 -2.93
CA GLY A 749 35.02 -116.04 -2.17
C GLY A 749 35.49 -116.89 -1.00
N ALA A 750 36.78 -117.30 -0.96
CA ALA A 750 37.31 -117.99 0.19
C ALA A 750 37.48 -117.09 1.45
N ALA A 751 37.40 -115.74 1.30
CA ALA A 751 37.31 -114.77 2.38
C ALA A 751 36.04 -114.05 2.29
N ARG A 752 35.16 -114.07 3.29
CA ARG A 752 33.92 -113.32 3.34
C ARG A 752 33.92 -112.24 4.38
N VAL A 753 33.57 -111.12 3.92
CA VAL A 753 33.37 -109.88 4.77
C VAL A 753 31.91 -109.47 4.80
N PRO A 754 31.41 -108.77 5.85
CA PRO A 754 30.08 -108.11 5.79
C PRO A 754 30.09 -107.08 4.66
N SER A 755 28.93 -106.72 4.15
CA SER A 755 28.81 -105.74 3.08
C SER A 755 29.26 -104.34 3.51
N SER A 756 29.24 -104.04 4.79
CA SER A 756 29.64 -102.79 5.41
C SER A 756 29.98 -102.93 6.87
N VAL A 757 30.75 -102.03 7.39
CA VAL A 757 30.95 -101.74 8.82
C VAL A 757 30.70 -100.30 9.13
N ILE A 758 30.05 -99.98 10.25
CA ILE A 758 29.75 -98.58 10.66
C ILE A 758 30.80 -98.19 11.68
N VAL A 759 31.50 -97.09 11.42
CA VAL A 759 32.26 -96.37 12.42
C VAL A 759 31.31 -95.54 13.20
N PRO A 760 31.03 -95.74 14.51
CA PRO A 760 30.09 -94.89 15.26
C PRO A 760 30.43 -93.43 15.27
N ALA A 761 29.36 -92.56 15.44
CA ALA A 761 29.62 -91.11 15.54
C ALA A 761 30.64 -90.76 16.62
N GLY A 762 31.58 -89.94 16.31
CA GLY A 762 32.69 -89.59 17.21
C GLY A 762 33.85 -90.55 17.29
N ALA A 763 33.74 -91.84 16.85
CA ALA A 763 34.84 -92.77 16.75
C ALA A 763 35.67 -92.61 15.50
N SER A 764 36.91 -92.97 15.53
CA SER A 764 37.81 -92.84 14.37
C SER A 764 38.08 -94.17 13.69
N GLY A 765 37.46 -95.35 14.16
CA GLY A 765 37.68 -96.65 13.52
C GLY A 765 36.61 -97.69 14.04
N ALA A 766 36.52 -98.77 13.31
CA ALA A 766 35.68 -99.94 13.65
C ALA A 766 36.28 -101.17 13.12
N THR A 767 35.91 -102.26 13.73
CA THR A 767 36.40 -103.61 13.37
C THR A 767 35.34 -104.49 12.73
N PHE A 768 35.69 -105.44 11.94
CA PHE A 768 34.79 -106.41 11.29
C PHE A 768 35.55 -107.73 11.13
N THR A 769 34.78 -108.83 11.09
CA THR A 769 35.37 -110.15 10.93
C THR A 769 35.41 -110.53 9.46
N VAL A 770 36.56 -111.13 9.10
CA VAL A 770 36.75 -111.80 7.81
C VAL A 770 36.72 -113.28 8.04
N ASN A 771 35.66 -113.95 7.66
CA ASN A 771 35.52 -115.36 7.77
C ASN A 771 36.18 -116.07 6.56
N THR A 772 36.91 -117.22 6.77
CA THR A 772 37.46 -117.94 5.69
C THR A 772 36.85 -119.34 5.49
N SER A 773 36.86 -119.85 4.27
CA SER A 773 36.45 -121.20 3.91
C SER A 773 37.64 -122.03 3.66
N ALA A 774 37.58 -123.43 3.86
CA ALA A 774 38.68 -124.37 3.54
C ALA A 774 39.04 -124.18 2.04
N VAL A 775 40.35 -124.19 1.79
CA VAL A 775 40.95 -124.11 0.43
C VAL A 775 41.81 -125.32 0.15
N PHE A 776 41.85 -125.80 -1.10
CA PHE A 776 42.66 -126.97 -1.45
C PHE A 776 44.09 -126.56 -1.97
N VAL A 777 44.29 -125.29 -2.15
CA VAL A 777 45.58 -124.65 -2.49
C VAL A 777 45.62 -123.24 -1.76
N SER A 778 46.70 -122.93 -1.10
CA SER A 778 46.89 -121.63 -0.48
C SER A 778 46.60 -120.55 -1.48
N THR A 779 45.81 -119.56 -1.09
CA THR A 779 45.36 -118.46 -1.93
C THR A 779 45.43 -117.21 -1.12
N SER A 780 45.12 -116.14 -1.80
CA SER A 780 44.99 -114.84 -1.11
C SER A 780 43.64 -114.13 -1.48
N ALA A 781 43.14 -113.34 -0.58
CA ALA A 781 42.02 -112.45 -0.79
C ALA A 781 42.36 -110.99 -0.50
N THR A 782 42.14 -110.12 -1.45
CA THR A 782 42.21 -108.67 -1.18
C THR A 782 40.84 -108.16 -0.59
N ILE A 783 40.93 -107.73 0.61
CA ILE A 783 39.77 -107.04 1.25
C ILE A 783 39.87 -105.58 0.94
N SER A 784 38.75 -104.98 0.49
CA SER A 784 38.65 -103.58 0.17
C SER A 784 37.65 -102.90 1.08
N ALA A 785 37.95 -101.77 1.61
CA ALA A 785 37.06 -100.85 2.32
C ALA A 785 36.94 -99.47 1.57
N THR A 786 35.73 -98.99 1.39
CA THR A 786 35.46 -97.79 0.67
C THR A 786 34.55 -96.80 1.46
N TYR A 787 35.01 -95.58 1.61
CA TYR A 787 34.21 -94.48 2.23
C TYR A 787 34.50 -93.21 1.53
N ASN A 788 33.42 -92.47 1.15
CA ASN A 788 33.46 -91.18 0.48
C ASN A 788 34.46 -91.21 -0.72
N GLY A 789 34.37 -92.20 -1.59
CA GLY A 789 35.25 -92.35 -2.77
C GLY A 789 36.72 -92.75 -2.49
N THR A 790 37.16 -92.88 -1.22
CA THR A 790 38.46 -93.37 -0.79
C THR A 790 38.40 -94.87 -0.48
N THR A 791 39.17 -95.62 -1.19
CA THR A 791 39.32 -97.07 -1.00
C THR A 791 40.68 -97.39 -0.36
N ARG A 792 40.71 -98.29 0.57
CA ARG A 792 41.87 -98.94 1.20
C ARG A 792 41.74 -100.44 1.05
N THR A 793 42.82 -101.09 0.81
CA THR A 793 42.88 -102.56 0.62
C THR A 793 43.94 -103.23 1.59
N ALA A 794 43.60 -104.38 1.98
CA ALA A 794 44.59 -105.23 2.71
C ALA A 794 44.41 -106.69 2.22
N THR A 795 45.55 -107.38 2.12
CA THR A 795 45.60 -108.78 1.61
C THR A 795 45.57 -109.75 2.75
N LEU A 796 44.68 -110.68 2.70
CA LEU A 796 44.67 -111.81 3.59
C LEU A 796 45.16 -113.09 2.90
N ALA A 797 46.21 -113.68 3.43
CA ALA A 797 46.72 -115.02 2.95
C ALA A 797 45.85 -116.10 3.60
N ILE A 798 45.36 -116.99 2.78
CA ILE A 798 44.53 -118.14 3.23
C ILE A 798 45.27 -119.40 2.94
N LEU A 799 45.79 -120.09 3.99
CA LEU A 799 46.63 -121.24 3.92
C LEU A 799 45.79 -122.51 3.88
N LEU A 800 46.34 -123.52 3.28
CA LEU A 800 45.76 -124.86 3.22
C LEU A 800 45.56 -125.43 4.61
#